data_12baa4f794acb59f13d79d725875ea58
#
_entry.id   12baa4f794acb59f13d79d725875ea58
#
_cell.length_a   1.000
_cell.length_b   1.000
_cell.length_c   1.000
_cell.angle_alpha   90.00
_cell.angle_beta   90.00
_cell.angle_gamma   90.00
#
_symmetry.space_group_name_H-M   'P 1'
#
loop_
_entity.id
_entity.type
_entity.pdbx_description
1 polymer ?
#
loop_
_entity_poly.entity_id
_entity_poly.type
_entity_poly.pdbx_seq_one_letter_code
_entity_poly.pdbx_strand_id
1 'polypeptide(L)'
;MVLSDKRVSRHHARLDYREGSLIITDLGSLNGTQVNRAIIEPNVPHPLEPGDTVSIGRFTLTLRMAPLSSHIDKILVETPHETELQVPDLGGRDSLTIGRGPDNDIVIAHPMVSGSHARITRRSHDGDHIIEDLGSTNGTFVNGELVVGPLPLHRDDVIYVGPYKVVYIPEALKAVDESDNLRLDALRLNKVVGKGKNLLKDITLAIQPREFISIVGVSGAGKSTLLDALSGFRPANEGQVLVNNTNLYSNFNLYRTQLGYVPQKNIIHMELTVYEALDYSARLRLPADTTPVERKQRVTDVLDTLRLTECKDRVIRNLSGGEQRRVSIGAELLAQPGLLFLDEATSGLDPGSERQMMHLLRNLADQGHTILLVTHATTNVLLCDQVVFLAKGGCLAYYGPPQEALNYFGVEAFDDIYDKLQGEKTPEAWAEQYRQSEQYRKFVVERLPQKYGAAFQLPTPPSIANPGASLQHISAWRQFVILSRRNINILRRDKASALLMLLIAPLIGLLFFAFWSPGIFEADGGDAMRAVIVLFNVSVICFLVGGLISMREIVKEADIYRRERIVTLKILPYVLSKVWVAGIIALYSAAVFILFMKLAGAWPPLNQVLAVYVTLTLTLMAGMMTGLFISAVSPNPNVSPLLLLLIMVPQIIFGGVMPVKYFGSTGQAIGYATTTKWAFESMVTISGMGECVADDICRQEKCSGLNVLYVCDFPGVRPENEPQNEQEAQEAVLQAENKIENMDENWGQAFNINVFAHWGVLLFIMATMLGLVIASLKLKDRR
;
A
#
# COMPACT_ATOMS: atom_id res chain seq x y z
N MET A 1 20.54 -33.01 13.90
CA MET A 1 21.19 -31.77 14.36
C MET A 1 20.72 -30.63 13.49
N VAL A 2 20.30 -29.50 14.04
CA VAL A 2 19.86 -28.35 13.28
C VAL A 2 20.88 -27.24 13.48
N LEU A 3 21.47 -26.75 12.37
CA LEU A 3 22.44 -25.65 12.38
C LEU A 3 21.76 -24.41 11.77
N SER A 4 21.53 -23.36 12.56
CA SER A 4 20.85 -22.15 12.12
C SER A 4 21.83 -21.12 11.58
N ASP A 5 22.10 -21.17 10.26
CA ASP A 5 22.92 -20.18 9.53
C ASP A 5 22.44 -20.08 8.09
N LYS A 6 22.47 -18.86 7.50
CA LYS A 6 22.12 -18.60 6.08
C LYS A 6 22.94 -19.42 5.08
N ARG A 7 24.13 -19.82 5.48
CA ARG A 7 25.06 -20.61 4.68
C ARG A 7 24.87 -22.12 4.83
N VAL A 8 23.93 -22.56 5.66
CA VAL A 8 23.63 -23.99 5.90
C VAL A 8 22.32 -24.33 5.22
N SER A 9 22.35 -25.25 4.26
CA SER A 9 21.16 -25.82 3.63
C SER A 9 20.37 -26.66 4.64
N ARG A 10 19.05 -26.80 4.47
CA ARG A 10 18.19 -27.59 5.39
C ARG A 10 18.62 -29.05 5.57
N HIS A 11 18.98 -29.64 4.48
CA HIS A 11 19.59 -30.96 4.42
C HIS A 11 20.99 -30.73 3.87
N HIS A 12 21.92 -30.31 4.72
CA HIS A 12 23.26 -29.92 4.30
C HIS A 12 24.18 -31.10 4.16
N ALA A 13 24.30 -31.89 5.21
CA ALA A 13 25.13 -33.08 5.24
C ALA A 13 24.49 -34.19 6.11
N ARG A 14 24.81 -35.43 5.85
CA ARG A 14 24.40 -36.59 6.62
C ARG A 14 25.62 -37.25 7.26
N LEU A 15 25.49 -37.58 8.54
CA LEU A 15 26.48 -38.29 9.30
C LEU A 15 25.99 -39.70 9.54
N ASP A 16 26.71 -40.71 9.05
CA ASP A 16 26.41 -42.11 9.21
C ASP A 16 27.53 -42.77 10.00
N TYR A 17 27.20 -43.76 10.86
CA TYR A 17 28.19 -44.62 11.51
C TYR A 17 28.06 -46.02 10.92
N ARG A 18 29.12 -46.47 10.22
CA ARG A 18 29.16 -47.80 9.57
C ARG A 18 30.49 -48.46 9.85
N GLU A 19 30.44 -49.76 10.21
CA GLU A 19 31.62 -50.62 10.38
C GLU A 19 32.73 -50.04 11.27
N GLY A 20 32.36 -49.30 12.32
CA GLY A 20 33.33 -48.70 13.24
C GLY A 20 33.87 -47.34 12.82
N SER A 21 33.45 -46.80 11.68
CA SER A 21 33.88 -45.50 11.14
C SER A 21 32.71 -44.53 11.02
N LEU A 22 32.97 -43.28 11.34
CA LEU A 22 32.01 -42.17 11.12
C LEU A 22 32.22 -41.65 9.70
N ILE A 23 31.15 -41.53 8.94
CA ILE A 23 31.16 -41.08 7.54
C ILE A 23 30.28 -39.84 7.39
N ILE A 24 30.80 -38.78 6.77
CA ILE A 24 30.01 -37.63 6.41
C ILE A 24 29.76 -37.61 4.91
N THR A 25 28.54 -37.22 4.52
CA THR A 25 28.14 -37.03 3.11
C THR A 25 27.47 -35.67 2.95
N ASP A 26 28.00 -34.81 2.12
CA ASP A 26 27.33 -33.60 1.71
C ASP A 26 26.13 -33.93 0.83
N LEU A 27 24.95 -33.44 1.15
CA LEU A 27 23.69 -33.75 0.45
C LEU A 27 23.39 -32.81 -0.72
N GLY A 28 24.42 -32.30 -1.39
CA GLY A 28 24.28 -31.32 -2.45
C GLY A 28 24.00 -29.92 -1.87
N SER A 29 24.66 -29.56 -0.80
CA SER A 29 24.46 -28.28 -0.13
C SER A 29 24.95 -27.10 -0.98
N LEU A 30 24.34 -25.94 -0.80
CA LEU A 30 24.62 -24.75 -1.62
C LEU A 30 26.05 -24.23 -1.42
N ASN A 31 26.58 -24.32 -0.20
CA ASN A 31 27.88 -23.75 0.16
C ASN A 31 28.95 -24.84 0.44
N GLY A 32 28.58 -26.09 0.29
CA GLY A 32 29.48 -27.25 0.51
C GLY A 32 29.79 -27.52 1.98
N THR A 33 30.17 -28.78 2.26
CA THR A 33 30.71 -29.22 3.53
C THR A 33 32.23 -29.31 3.41
N GLN A 34 32.94 -28.82 4.42
CA GLN A 34 34.42 -28.93 4.46
C GLN A 34 34.86 -29.89 5.55
N VAL A 35 35.84 -30.73 5.24
CA VAL A 35 36.57 -31.54 6.21
C VAL A 35 38.02 -31.07 6.18
N ASN A 36 38.55 -30.67 7.34
CA ASN A 36 39.93 -30.17 7.49
C ASN A 36 40.24 -29.00 6.51
N ARG A 37 39.27 -28.13 6.29
CA ARG A 37 39.29 -26.98 5.34
C ARG A 37 39.24 -27.36 3.85
N ALA A 38 39.11 -28.61 3.50
CA ALA A 38 38.90 -29.06 2.11
C ALA A 38 37.41 -29.32 1.87
N ILE A 39 36.83 -28.83 0.78
CA ILE A 39 35.42 -29.06 0.41
C ILE A 39 35.33 -30.52 -0.07
N ILE A 40 34.37 -31.28 0.49
CA ILE A 40 34.10 -32.66 0.04
C ILE A 40 33.12 -32.66 -1.15
N GLU A 41 33.20 -33.64 -2.01
CA GLU A 41 32.32 -33.78 -3.17
C GLU A 41 30.89 -34.07 -2.75
N PRO A 42 29.89 -33.40 -3.35
CA PRO A 42 28.49 -33.64 -3.03
C PRO A 42 28.05 -35.09 -3.32
N ASN A 43 27.27 -35.64 -2.41
CA ASN A 43 26.74 -37.02 -2.46
C ASN A 43 27.80 -38.14 -2.45
N VAL A 44 29.07 -37.83 -2.16
CA VAL A 44 30.14 -38.82 -1.99
C VAL A 44 30.41 -39.00 -0.49
N PRO A 45 30.36 -40.24 0.03
CA PRO A 45 30.68 -40.55 1.43
C PRO A 45 32.17 -40.28 1.73
N HIS A 46 32.45 -39.48 2.75
CA HIS A 46 33.79 -39.15 3.20
C HIS A 46 34.02 -39.66 4.63
N PRO A 47 34.97 -40.56 4.87
CA PRO A 47 35.24 -41.07 6.22
C PRO A 47 35.89 -39.97 7.08
N LEU A 48 35.54 -39.97 8.36
CA LEU A 48 36.09 -39.01 9.34
C LEU A 48 36.98 -39.76 10.35
N GLU A 49 38.15 -39.18 10.62
CA GLU A 49 39.08 -39.70 11.64
C GLU A 49 38.99 -38.86 12.95
N PRO A 50 39.35 -39.44 14.10
CA PRO A 50 39.43 -38.69 15.37
C PRO A 50 40.40 -37.49 15.23
N GLY A 51 39.93 -36.31 15.55
CA GLY A 51 40.67 -35.05 15.39
C GLY A 51 40.25 -34.23 14.16
N ASP A 52 39.49 -34.85 13.21
CA ASP A 52 38.99 -34.11 12.06
C ASP A 52 38.05 -32.99 12.43
N THR A 53 38.14 -31.88 11.67
CA THR A 53 37.26 -30.73 11.77
C THR A 53 36.33 -30.68 10.59
N VAL A 54 35.04 -30.73 10.84
CA VAL A 54 33.97 -30.56 9.83
C VAL A 54 33.43 -29.17 9.92
N SER A 55 33.50 -28.39 8.85
CA SER A 55 32.95 -27.05 8.77
C SER A 55 31.71 -27.00 7.85
N ILE A 56 30.61 -26.49 8.38
CA ILE A 56 29.32 -26.35 7.69
C ILE A 56 28.82 -24.89 7.92
N GLY A 57 28.90 -24.05 6.91
CA GLY A 57 28.61 -22.62 7.04
C GLY A 57 29.63 -21.97 8.00
N ARG A 58 29.16 -21.44 9.14
CA ARG A 58 30.02 -20.89 10.19
C ARG A 58 30.37 -21.88 11.32
N PHE A 59 29.79 -23.07 11.25
CA PHE A 59 29.96 -24.08 12.32
C PHE A 59 31.15 -24.95 12.02
N THR A 60 31.98 -25.19 13.03
CA THR A 60 33.09 -26.14 12.98
C THR A 60 32.88 -27.19 14.07
N LEU A 61 32.79 -28.44 13.66
CA LEU A 61 32.65 -29.61 14.53
C LEU A 61 33.98 -30.31 14.57
N THR A 62 34.47 -30.66 15.76
CA THR A 62 35.68 -31.44 15.92
C THR A 62 35.31 -32.83 16.44
N LEU A 63 35.74 -33.89 15.73
CA LEU A 63 35.53 -35.26 16.15
C LEU A 63 36.48 -35.62 17.27
N ARG A 64 35.95 -35.94 18.47
CA ARG A 64 36.74 -36.39 19.63
C ARG A 64 36.33 -37.83 20.00
N MET A 65 37.31 -38.69 20.25
CA MET A 65 37.05 -39.97 20.89
C MET A 65 36.89 -39.81 22.39
N ALA A 66 35.76 -40.22 22.94
CA ALA A 66 35.60 -40.37 24.39
C ALA A 66 35.94 -41.81 24.81
N PRO A 67 36.61 -42.07 25.96
CA PRO A 67 36.79 -43.41 26.47
C PRO A 67 35.41 -44.04 26.77
N LEU A 68 35.22 -45.28 26.37
CA LEU A 68 34.00 -46.05 26.57
C LEU A 68 33.64 -46.15 28.06
N SER A 69 32.72 -45.30 28.52
CA SER A 69 31.91 -45.57 29.69
C SER A 69 30.44 -45.51 29.26
N SER A 70 29.76 -46.61 29.50
CA SER A 70 28.37 -46.92 29.19
C SER A 70 27.42 -45.75 29.35
N HIS A 71 26.99 -45.17 28.26
CA HIS A 71 25.70 -44.65 27.86
C HIS A 71 25.92 -43.73 26.63
N ILE A 72 25.60 -44.30 25.46
CA ILE A 72 25.45 -43.51 24.21
C ILE A 72 24.12 -42.77 24.33
N ASP A 73 24.12 -41.69 25.04
CA ASP A 73 23.05 -40.68 24.98
C ASP A 73 23.67 -39.30 25.06
N LYS A 74 23.69 -38.65 23.91
CA LYS A 74 24.12 -37.30 23.58
C LYS A 74 25.56 -37.19 23.06
N ILE A 75 25.63 -37.12 21.71
CA ILE A 75 26.65 -36.29 21.08
C ILE A 75 26.45 -34.90 21.63
N LEU A 76 27.28 -34.46 22.56
CA LEU A 76 27.40 -33.07 22.95
C LEU A 76 27.96 -32.34 21.75
N VAL A 77 27.05 -31.93 20.88
CA VAL A 77 27.30 -30.81 19.99
C VAL A 77 27.40 -29.62 20.95
N GLU A 78 28.59 -29.06 21.10
CA GLU A 78 28.68 -27.67 21.51
C GLU A 78 27.83 -26.95 20.45
N THR A 79 26.58 -26.61 20.81
CA THR A 79 25.79 -25.64 20.05
C THR A 79 26.73 -24.50 19.88
N PRO A 80 26.93 -23.97 18.64
CA PRO A 80 27.63 -22.71 18.51
C PRO A 80 26.82 -21.82 19.41
N HIS A 81 27.50 -21.21 20.36
CA HIS A 81 26.99 -20.13 21.14
C HIS A 81 26.07 -19.32 20.23
N GLU A 82 24.83 -19.03 20.67
CA GLU A 82 24.11 -17.86 20.28
C GLU A 82 25.21 -16.88 19.96
N THR A 83 25.28 -16.36 18.74
CA THR A 83 26.42 -15.54 18.35
C THR A 83 26.35 -14.36 19.31
N GLU A 84 27.05 -14.49 20.43
CA GLU A 84 27.40 -13.37 21.26
C GLU A 84 28.16 -12.48 20.27
N LEU A 85 27.46 -11.51 19.65
CA LEU A 85 28.17 -10.37 19.17
C LEU A 85 29.01 -9.98 20.36
N GLN A 86 30.34 -10.06 20.23
CA GLN A 86 31.22 -9.54 21.27
C GLN A 86 30.89 -8.06 21.39
N VAL A 87 29.92 -7.78 22.25
CA VAL A 87 29.54 -6.44 22.53
C VAL A 87 30.65 -5.92 23.42
N PRO A 88 31.27 -4.77 23.07
CA PRO A 88 32.27 -4.14 23.89
C PRO A 88 31.70 -3.98 25.30
N ASP A 89 32.49 -4.32 26.32
CA ASP A 89 32.15 -4.16 27.71
C ASP A 89 31.60 -2.74 27.96
N LEU A 90 30.36 -2.64 28.44
CA LEU A 90 29.73 -1.38 28.85
C LEU A 90 30.48 -0.72 30.03
N GLY A 91 31.27 -1.50 30.78
CA GLY A 91 31.90 -1.08 32.04
C GLY A 91 32.91 0.08 31.92
N GLY A 92 33.34 0.43 30.71
CA GLY A 92 34.32 1.50 30.48
C GLY A 92 33.91 2.62 29.53
N ARG A 93 32.70 2.56 28.93
CA ARG A 93 32.26 3.53 27.93
C ARG A 93 31.02 4.30 28.40
N ASP A 94 30.99 5.61 28.10
CA ASP A 94 29.86 6.47 28.43
C ASP A 94 28.65 6.25 27.52
N SER A 95 28.86 5.73 26.31
CA SER A 95 27.79 5.41 25.36
C SER A 95 28.17 4.33 24.35
N LEU A 96 27.17 3.58 23.85
CA LEU A 96 27.26 2.60 22.77
C LEU A 96 26.25 2.95 21.70
N THR A 97 26.67 2.94 20.43
CA THR A 97 25.83 3.16 19.26
C THR A 97 25.50 1.86 18.55
N ILE A 98 24.26 1.72 18.09
CA ILE A 98 23.76 0.55 17.37
C ILE A 98 23.25 1.02 16.02
N GLY A 99 23.64 0.36 14.92
CA GLY A 99 23.15 0.71 13.60
C GLY A 99 23.78 -0.12 12.49
N ARG A 100 23.37 0.16 11.24
CA ARG A 100 23.85 -0.52 10.03
C ARG A 100 25.20 0.04 9.56
N GLY A 101 25.47 1.31 9.85
CA GLY A 101 26.70 1.98 9.43
C GLY A 101 27.93 1.41 10.14
N PRO A 102 29.10 1.37 9.45
CA PRO A 102 30.32 0.82 10.03
C PRO A 102 30.89 1.63 11.21
N ASP A 103 30.41 2.88 11.37
CA ASP A 103 30.87 3.77 12.44
C ASP A 103 30.15 3.52 13.80
N ASN A 104 29.23 2.55 13.85
CA ASN A 104 28.56 2.17 15.11
C ASN A 104 29.42 1.18 15.90
N ASP A 105 29.30 1.22 17.22
CA ASP A 105 29.94 0.25 18.10
C ASP A 105 29.37 -1.17 17.90
N ILE A 106 28.05 -1.28 17.64
CA ILE A 106 27.36 -2.51 17.28
C ILE A 106 26.84 -2.38 15.87
N VAL A 107 27.48 -3.06 14.92
CA VAL A 107 27.10 -3.03 13.50
C VAL A 107 26.14 -4.17 13.19
N ILE A 108 24.91 -3.81 12.76
CA ILE A 108 23.87 -4.75 12.34
C ILE A 108 23.65 -4.61 10.82
N ALA A 109 24.26 -5.49 10.04
CA ALA A 109 24.22 -5.44 8.58
C ALA A 109 22.87 -5.97 8.02
N HIS A 110 21.78 -5.26 8.29
CA HIS A 110 20.44 -5.62 7.79
C HIS A 110 19.76 -4.43 7.13
N PRO A 111 19.09 -4.61 5.95
CA PRO A 111 18.53 -3.50 5.16
C PRO A 111 17.45 -2.70 5.89
N MET A 112 16.80 -3.25 6.91
CA MET A 112 15.75 -2.56 7.69
C MET A 112 16.29 -1.82 8.92
N VAL A 113 17.59 -1.89 9.21
CA VAL A 113 18.26 -1.14 10.29
C VAL A 113 18.80 0.16 9.73
N SER A 114 18.57 1.29 10.42
CA SER A 114 19.11 2.60 10.04
C SER A 114 20.62 2.66 10.26
N GLY A 115 21.32 3.52 9.51
CA GLY A 115 22.77 3.71 9.60
C GLY A 115 23.23 3.99 11.03
N SER A 116 22.57 4.94 11.72
CA SER A 116 22.61 5.14 13.17
C SER A 116 21.20 4.89 13.68
N HIS A 117 20.99 3.82 14.46
CA HIS A 117 19.64 3.37 14.82
C HIS A 117 19.26 3.74 16.26
N ALA A 118 20.07 3.32 17.20
CA ALA A 118 19.85 3.56 18.63
C ALA A 118 21.15 3.84 19.35
N ARG A 119 21.06 4.42 20.56
CA ARG A 119 22.17 4.67 21.46
C ARG A 119 21.82 4.20 22.85
N ILE A 120 22.74 3.50 23.51
CA ILE A 120 22.68 3.20 24.92
C ILE A 120 23.70 4.11 25.61
N THR A 121 23.27 4.86 26.62
CA THR A 121 24.11 5.82 27.37
C THR A 121 24.06 5.52 28.86
N ARG A 122 25.16 5.65 29.55
CA ARG A 122 25.26 5.50 31.01
C ARG A 122 24.70 6.75 31.68
N ARG A 123 23.74 6.62 32.60
CA ARG A 123 23.00 7.72 33.21
C ARG A 123 23.74 8.30 34.43
N SER A 124 24.42 7.45 35.23
CA SER A 124 25.07 7.83 36.46
C SER A 124 26.20 6.87 36.79
N HIS A 125 27.03 7.24 37.82
CA HIS A 125 28.08 6.38 38.32
C HIS A 125 27.56 5.03 38.90
N ASP A 126 26.25 4.91 39.19
CA ASP A 126 25.64 3.71 39.78
C ASP A 126 25.33 2.59 38.76
N GLY A 127 25.68 2.80 37.50
CA GLY A 127 25.59 1.73 36.47
C GLY A 127 24.28 1.64 35.71
N ASP A 128 23.32 2.53 35.94
CA ASP A 128 22.06 2.58 35.17
C ASP A 128 22.30 3.07 33.74
N HIS A 129 21.73 2.34 32.78
CA HIS A 129 21.78 2.72 31.37
C HIS A 129 20.42 3.17 30.87
N ILE A 130 20.42 4.05 29.86
CA ILE A 130 19.24 4.49 29.13
C ILE A 130 19.43 4.17 27.66
N ILE A 131 18.36 3.77 26.98
CA ILE A 131 18.32 3.62 25.52
C ILE A 131 17.52 4.76 24.89
N GLU A 132 18.01 5.25 23.76
CA GLU A 132 17.38 6.28 22.95
C GLU A 132 17.36 5.84 21.48
N ASP A 133 16.21 6.00 20.82
CA ASP A 133 16.10 5.85 19.36
C ASP A 133 16.64 7.12 18.68
N LEU A 134 17.58 6.98 17.76
CA LEU A 134 18.23 8.11 17.07
C LEU A 134 17.45 8.60 15.85
N GLY A 135 16.12 8.44 15.85
CA GLY A 135 15.26 8.77 14.73
C GLY A 135 15.25 7.68 13.66
N SER A 136 15.37 6.43 14.07
CA SER A 136 15.38 5.30 13.16
C SER A 136 14.07 5.20 12.36
N THR A 137 14.14 4.64 11.15
CA THR A 137 12.96 4.53 10.27
C THR A 137 11.94 3.53 10.78
N ASN A 138 12.42 2.42 11.39
CA ASN A 138 11.57 1.31 11.81
C ASN A 138 11.34 1.25 13.33
N GLY A 139 11.99 2.11 14.08
CA GLY A 139 11.87 2.22 15.54
C GLY A 139 12.72 1.19 16.30
N THR A 140 13.07 1.56 17.52
CA THR A 140 13.67 0.70 18.54
C THR A 140 12.56 0.28 19.50
N PHE A 141 12.53 -0.98 19.91
CA PHE A 141 11.53 -1.48 20.86
C PHE A 141 12.22 -2.09 22.07
N VAL A 142 11.63 -1.88 23.26
CA VAL A 142 12.05 -2.55 24.50
C VAL A 142 10.85 -3.31 25.06
N ASN A 143 11.01 -4.63 25.26
CA ASN A 143 9.94 -5.53 25.70
C ASN A 143 8.67 -5.47 24.83
N GLY A 144 8.83 -5.14 23.54
CA GLY A 144 7.74 -4.98 22.59
C GLY A 144 7.12 -3.59 22.53
N GLU A 145 7.49 -2.65 23.40
CA GLU A 145 7.04 -1.26 23.39
C GLU A 145 8.00 -0.36 22.62
N LEU A 146 7.45 0.56 21.82
CA LEU A 146 8.24 1.51 21.03
C LEU A 146 8.92 2.55 21.93
N VAL A 147 10.22 2.72 21.76
CA VAL A 147 11.00 3.77 22.43
C VAL A 147 10.69 5.12 21.78
N VAL A 148 10.01 5.99 22.52
CA VAL A 148 9.61 7.34 22.03
C VAL A 148 10.58 8.43 22.52
N GLY A 149 11.33 8.16 23.59
CA GLY A 149 12.34 9.04 24.18
C GLY A 149 13.32 8.23 25.01
N PRO A 150 14.25 8.85 25.73
CA PRO A 150 15.20 8.15 26.58
C PRO A 150 14.48 7.24 27.59
N LEU A 151 14.72 5.93 27.52
CA LEU A 151 14.09 4.90 28.36
C LEU A 151 15.14 4.20 29.23
N PRO A 152 14.96 4.16 30.59
CA PRO A 152 15.82 3.36 31.45
C PRO A 152 15.78 1.88 31.12
N LEU A 153 16.93 1.22 31.10
CA LEU A 153 17.06 -0.22 30.87
C LEU A 153 17.23 -0.97 32.20
N HIS A 154 16.51 -2.06 32.38
CA HIS A 154 16.60 -2.98 33.50
C HIS A 154 17.21 -4.29 33.05
N ARG A 155 17.82 -5.03 33.97
CA ARG A 155 18.36 -6.38 33.69
C ARG A 155 17.30 -7.26 33.05
N ASP A 156 17.69 -7.99 31.99
CA ASP A 156 16.87 -8.87 31.18
C ASP A 156 15.86 -8.17 30.27
N ASP A 157 15.91 -6.83 30.15
CA ASP A 157 15.14 -6.13 29.13
C ASP A 157 15.53 -6.60 27.72
N VAL A 158 14.51 -6.80 26.88
CA VAL A 158 14.68 -7.25 25.50
C VAL A 158 14.55 -6.09 24.55
N ILE A 159 15.65 -5.72 23.92
CA ILE A 159 15.74 -4.64 22.91
C ILE A 159 15.62 -5.26 21.53
N TYR A 160 14.76 -4.69 20.68
CA TYR A 160 14.65 -5.07 19.28
C TYR A 160 15.10 -3.91 18.37
N VAL A 161 16.01 -4.23 17.45
CA VAL A 161 16.54 -3.33 16.41
C VAL A 161 16.39 -4.03 15.05
N GLY A 162 15.33 -3.72 14.32
CA GLY A 162 14.94 -4.48 13.14
C GLY A 162 14.63 -5.94 13.51
N PRO A 163 15.23 -6.94 12.86
CA PRO A 163 15.03 -8.36 13.20
C PRO A 163 15.93 -8.86 14.34
N TYR A 164 16.80 -8.01 14.87
CA TYR A 164 17.74 -8.40 15.93
C TYR A 164 17.14 -8.19 17.29
N LYS A 165 17.30 -9.21 18.14
CA LYS A 165 16.93 -9.22 19.53
C LYS A 165 18.19 -9.12 20.39
N VAL A 166 18.25 -8.14 21.27
CA VAL A 166 19.36 -7.91 22.18
C VAL A 166 18.82 -7.98 23.60
N VAL A 167 19.31 -8.92 24.39
CA VAL A 167 18.99 -8.99 25.82
C VAL A 167 19.99 -8.13 26.58
N TYR A 168 19.48 -7.15 27.32
CA TYR A 168 20.30 -6.24 28.11
C TYR A 168 20.68 -6.89 29.45
N ILE A 169 21.97 -6.98 29.67
CA ILE A 169 22.57 -7.30 30.99
C ILE A 169 23.55 -6.16 31.28
N PRO A 170 23.60 -5.57 32.50
CA PRO A 170 24.47 -4.43 32.78
C PRO A 170 25.94 -4.64 32.43
N GLU A 171 26.40 -5.89 32.52
CA GLU A 171 27.76 -6.31 32.23
C GLU A 171 28.02 -6.71 30.79
N ALA A 172 26.96 -7.07 30.03
CA ALA A 172 27.07 -7.53 28.64
C ALA A 172 25.76 -7.41 27.91
N LEU A 173 25.81 -7.24 26.58
CA LEU A 173 24.64 -7.36 25.70
C LEU A 173 24.69 -8.71 24.96
N LYS A 174 23.62 -9.50 25.06
CA LYS A 174 23.48 -10.73 24.27
C LYS A 174 22.62 -10.46 23.06
N ALA A 175 23.24 -10.36 21.89
CA ALA A 175 22.49 -10.17 20.65
C ALA A 175 22.21 -11.52 19.96
N VAL A 176 20.95 -11.76 19.63
CA VAL A 176 20.47 -12.94 18.90
C VAL A 176 19.90 -12.46 17.57
N ASP A 177 20.42 -13.00 16.47
CA ASP A 177 19.86 -12.77 15.14
C ASP A 177 18.64 -13.66 14.93
N GLU A 178 17.44 -13.07 14.98
CA GLU A 178 16.18 -13.79 14.69
C GLU A 178 15.75 -13.68 13.22
N SER A 179 16.51 -13.00 12.34
CA SER A 179 16.10 -12.73 10.95
C SER A 179 15.77 -13.97 10.13
N ASP A 180 16.51 -15.06 10.35
CA ASP A 180 16.39 -16.32 9.61
C ASP A 180 15.76 -17.44 10.42
N ASN A 181 15.25 -17.16 11.59
CA ASN A 181 14.81 -18.18 12.56
C ASN A 181 13.43 -17.85 13.15
N LEU A 182 12.51 -17.36 12.30
CA LEU A 182 11.17 -17.03 12.74
C LEU A 182 10.29 -18.28 12.75
N ARG A 183 9.95 -18.71 13.95
CA ARG A 183 8.93 -19.71 14.23
C ARG A 183 7.56 -19.06 14.29
N LEU A 184 6.53 -19.71 13.73
CA LEU A 184 5.15 -19.25 13.74
C LEU A 184 4.23 -20.31 14.34
N ASP A 185 3.62 -20.03 15.50
CA ASP A 185 2.66 -20.91 16.14
C ASP A 185 1.26 -20.29 16.10
N ALA A 186 0.29 -21.01 15.58
CA ALA A 186 -1.12 -20.64 15.61
C ALA A 186 -1.82 -21.49 16.67
N LEU A 187 -2.53 -20.84 17.60
CA LEU A 187 -3.18 -21.53 18.71
C LEU A 187 -4.68 -21.28 18.68
N ARG A 188 -5.45 -22.33 18.37
CA ARG A 188 -6.93 -22.39 18.43
C ARG A 188 -7.61 -21.23 17.69
N LEU A 189 -7.20 -20.93 16.46
CA LEU A 189 -7.74 -19.82 15.67
C LEU A 189 -9.19 -20.06 15.28
N ASN A 190 -10.07 -19.11 15.64
CA ASN A 190 -11.46 -19.04 15.21
C ASN A 190 -11.74 -17.71 14.50
N LYS A 191 -12.38 -17.76 13.32
CA LYS A 191 -12.74 -16.56 12.54
C LYS A 191 -14.19 -16.60 12.13
N VAL A 192 -14.99 -15.68 12.70
CA VAL A 192 -16.40 -15.48 12.38
C VAL A 192 -16.56 -14.17 11.60
N VAL A 193 -17.33 -14.17 10.53
CA VAL A 193 -17.59 -12.98 9.72
C VAL A 193 -19.10 -12.79 9.46
N GLY A 194 -19.52 -11.54 9.32
CA GLY A 194 -20.89 -11.17 8.97
C GLY A 194 -21.93 -11.76 9.91
N LYS A 195 -22.96 -12.41 9.37
CA LYS A 195 -24.10 -12.98 10.11
C LYS A 195 -23.78 -14.30 10.84
N GLY A 196 -22.61 -14.42 11.47
CA GLY A 196 -22.22 -15.63 12.22
C GLY A 196 -21.61 -16.75 11.37
N LYS A 197 -21.18 -16.48 10.12
CA LYS A 197 -20.50 -17.46 9.28
C LYS A 197 -19.09 -17.70 9.81
N ASN A 198 -18.83 -18.92 10.32
CA ASN A 198 -17.49 -19.29 10.76
C ASN A 198 -16.63 -19.71 9.56
N LEU A 199 -15.48 -19.05 9.39
CA LEU A 199 -14.52 -19.30 8.30
C LEU A 199 -13.29 -20.08 8.76
N LEU A 200 -12.96 -20.08 10.06
CA LEU A 200 -11.90 -20.90 10.66
C LEU A 200 -12.41 -21.48 11.97
N LYS A 201 -12.20 -22.78 12.18
CA LYS A 201 -12.70 -23.51 13.36
C LYS A 201 -11.53 -24.21 14.07
N ASP A 202 -11.14 -23.67 15.21
CA ASP A 202 -10.16 -24.27 16.16
C ASP A 202 -8.88 -24.77 15.48
N ILE A 203 -8.23 -23.89 14.66
CA ILE A 203 -7.02 -24.25 13.94
C ILE A 203 -5.79 -24.05 14.80
N THR A 204 -5.00 -25.10 14.97
CA THR A 204 -3.71 -25.08 15.66
C THR A 204 -2.63 -25.61 14.73
N LEU A 205 -1.53 -24.82 14.55
CA LEU A 205 -0.39 -25.15 13.69
C LEU A 205 0.91 -24.79 14.41
N ALA A 206 1.96 -25.59 14.23
CA ALA A 206 3.31 -25.34 14.74
C ALA A 206 4.32 -25.34 13.59
N ILE A 207 4.61 -24.15 13.07
CA ILE A 207 5.44 -23.91 11.87
C ILE A 207 6.86 -23.60 12.33
N GLN A 208 7.80 -24.42 11.89
CA GLN A 208 9.21 -24.26 12.24
C GLN A 208 9.89 -23.23 11.31
N PRO A 209 10.99 -22.61 11.75
CA PRO A 209 11.79 -21.71 10.91
C PRO A 209 12.22 -22.41 9.61
N ARG A 210 12.22 -21.64 8.51
CA ARG A 210 12.66 -22.06 7.18
C ARG A 210 11.82 -23.17 6.55
N GLU A 211 10.64 -23.48 7.09
CA GLU A 211 9.73 -24.41 6.43
C GLU A 211 9.02 -23.75 5.25
N PHE A 212 8.90 -24.50 4.16
CA PHE A 212 8.04 -24.17 3.04
C PHE A 212 6.73 -24.95 3.18
N ILE A 213 5.63 -24.23 3.45
CA ILE A 213 4.32 -24.81 3.73
C ILE A 213 3.35 -24.44 2.61
N SER A 214 2.64 -25.44 2.08
CA SER A 214 1.50 -25.23 1.21
C SER A 214 0.19 -25.33 1.98
N ILE A 215 -0.71 -24.36 1.78
CA ILE A 215 -2.08 -24.38 2.29
C ILE A 215 -3.00 -24.70 1.11
N VAL A 216 -3.60 -25.87 1.15
CA VAL A 216 -4.45 -26.39 0.08
C VAL A 216 -5.85 -26.74 0.62
N GLY A 217 -6.81 -26.94 -0.26
CA GLY A 217 -8.17 -27.27 0.12
C GLY A 217 -9.19 -26.76 -0.89
N VAL A 218 -10.43 -27.20 -0.75
CA VAL A 218 -11.53 -26.87 -1.67
C VAL A 218 -11.81 -25.36 -1.74
N SER A 219 -12.49 -24.94 -2.78
CA SER A 219 -12.89 -23.52 -2.90
C SER A 219 -13.80 -23.13 -1.73
N GLY A 220 -13.51 -21.99 -1.11
CA GLY A 220 -14.26 -21.52 0.07
C GLY A 220 -13.91 -22.24 1.39
N ALA A 221 -12.85 -23.05 1.44
CA ALA A 221 -12.39 -23.70 2.68
C ALA A 221 -11.76 -22.73 3.70
N GLY A 222 -11.54 -21.45 3.36
CA GLY A 222 -10.96 -20.48 4.29
C GLY A 222 -9.45 -20.29 4.15
N LYS A 223 -8.80 -20.76 3.07
CA LYS A 223 -7.33 -20.70 2.86
C LYS A 223 -6.76 -19.28 3.01
N SER A 224 -7.26 -18.32 2.22
CA SER A 224 -6.81 -16.92 2.31
C SER A 224 -7.16 -16.29 3.66
N THR A 225 -8.27 -16.71 4.30
CA THR A 225 -8.64 -16.26 5.65
C THR A 225 -7.64 -16.78 6.69
N LEU A 226 -7.17 -18.01 6.54
CA LEU A 226 -6.12 -18.55 7.40
C LEU A 226 -4.79 -17.81 7.18
N LEU A 227 -4.41 -17.56 5.92
CA LEU A 227 -3.20 -16.80 5.60
C LEU A 227 -3.25 -15.38 6.17
N ASP A 228 -4.40 -14.69 6.05
CA ASP A 228 -4.63 -13.35 6.62
C ASP A 228 -4.54 -13.35 8.16
N ALA A 229 -5.05 -14.40 8.81
CA ALA A 229 -4.97 -14.53 10.26
C ALA A 229 -3.53 -14.82 10.72
N LEU A 230 -2.81 -15.72 10.04
CA LEU A 230 -1.42 -16.07 10.33
C LEU A 230 -0.46 -14.89 10.14
N SER A 231 -0.70 -14.05 9.13
CA SER A 231 0.10 -12.85 8.87
C SER A 231 -0.22 -11.68 9.82
N GLY A 232 -1.32 -11.76 10.58
CA GLY A 232 -1.78 -10.66 11.44
C GLY A 232 -2.44 -9.50 10.71
N PHE A 233 -2.59 -9.54 9.38
CA PHE A 233 -3.26 -8.46 8.62
C PHE A 233 -4.75 -8.38 8.88
N ARG A 234 -5.39 -9.54 9.10
CA ARG A 234 -6.78 -9.66 9.53
C ARG A 234 -6.88 -10.68 10.65
N PRO A 235 -6.57 -10.27 11.89
CA PRO A 235 -6.54 -11.17 13.04
C PRO A 235 -7.77 -12.05 13.18
N ALA A 236 -7.60 -13.25 13.72
CA ALA A 236 -8.70 -14.11 14.11
C ALA A 236 -9.53 -13.45 15.23
N ASN A 237 -10.81 -13.87 15.40
CA ASN A 237 -11.66 -13.35 16.47
C ASN A 237 -11.27 -13.96 17.82
N GLU A 238 -10.84 -15.22 17.79
CA GLU A 238 -10.40 -15.96 18.96
C GLU A 238 -9.11 -16.74 18.63
N GLY A 239 -8.35 -17.07 19.65
CA GLY A 239 -7.03 -17.67 19.51
C GLY A 239 -5.94 -16.62 19.36
N GLN A 240 -4.73 -17.07 19.10
CA GLN A 240 -3.56 -16.19 18.96
C GLN A 240 -2.55 -16.77 17.99
N VAL A 241 -1.76 -15.89 17.40
CA VAL A 241 -0.59 -16.24 16.59
C VAL A 241 0.65 -15.74 17.31
N LEU A 242 1.63 -16.62 17.47
CA LEU A 242 2.88 -16.31 18.12
C LEU A 242 4.02 -16.35 17.10
N VAL A 243 4.90 -15.35 17.16
CA VAL A 243 6.18 -15.34 16.45
C VAL A 243 7.27 -15.41 17.52
N ASN A 244 8.09 -16.46 17.51
CA ASN A 244 9.09 -16.72 18.54
C ASN A 244 8.56 -16.54 19.99
N ASN A 245 7.37 -17.14 20.26
CA ASN A 245 6.65 -17.06 21.54
C ASN A 245 6.08 -15.68 21.92
N THR A 246 6.19 -14.67 21.07
CA THR A 246 5.59 -13.34 21.26
C THR A 246 4.30 -13.22 20.47
N ASN A 247 3.22 -12.72 21.08
CA ASN A 247 1.93 -12.58 20.41
C ASN A 247 2.01 -11.54 19.28
N LEU A 248 1.81 -11.99 18.03
CA LEU A 248 1.86 -11.17 16.84
C LEU A 248 0.78 -10.08 16.83
N TYR A 249 -0.43 -10.38 17.28
CA TYR A 249 -1.55 -9.44 17.20
C TYR A 249 -1.38 -8.24 18.13
N SER A 250 -0.78 -8.45 19.31
CA SER A 250 -0.44 -7.39 20.26
C SER A 250 0.79 -6.60 19.85
N ASN A 251 1.76 -7.26 19.18
CA ASN A 251 3.07 -6.71 18.85
C ASN A 251 3.29 -6.59 17.33
N PHE A 252 2.23 -6.34 16.57
CA PHE A 252 2.30 -6.29 15.10
C PHE A 252 3.36 -5.32 14.57
N ASN A 253 3.50 -4.16 15.21
CA ASN A 253 4.49 -3.15 14.81
C ASN A 253 5.94 -3.63 14.91
N LEU A 254 6.24 -4.51 15.86
CA LEU A 254 7.56 -5.12 16.04
C LEU A 254 7.92 -6.01 14.85
N TYR A 255 6.95 -6.84 14.39
CA TYR A 255 7.20 -7.86 13.35
C TYR A 255 6.88 -7.40 11.92
N ARG A 256 6.14 -6.30 11.72
CA ARG A 256 5.65 -5.88 10.39
C ARG A 256 6.72 -5.75 9.32
N THR A 257 7.96 -5.44 9.68
CA THR A 257 9.10 -5.34 8.75
C THR A 257 9.70 -6.69 8.40
N GLN A 258 9.40 -7.71 9.20
CA GLN A 258 9.84 -9.10 9.01
C GLN A 258 8.79 -9.96 8.29
N LEU A 259 7.60 -9.37 8.00
CA LEU A 259 6.50 -10.03 7.29
C LEU A 259 6.45 -9.54 5.86
N GLY A 260 6.54 -10.46 4.89
CA GLY A 260 6.24 -10.20 3.48
C GLY A 260 4.89 -10.80 3.13
N TYR A 261 4.04 -10.06 2.40
CA TYR A 261 2.72 -10.55 1.98
C TYR A 261 2.46 -10.25 0.52
N VAL A 262 2.22 -11.28 -0.27
CA VAL A 262 1.88 -11.17 -1.69
C VAL A 262 0.44 -11.66 -1.90
N PRO A 263 -0.54 -10.78 -2.12
CA PRO A 263 -1.92 -11.16 -2.34
C PRO A 263 -2.14 -11.78 -3.71
N GLN A 264 -3.32 -12.36 -3.94
CA GLN A 264 -3.73 -13.00 -5.20
C GLN A 264 -3.60 -12.08 -6.41
N LYS A 265 -3.94 -10.79 -6.28
CA LYS A 265 -3.77 -9.81 -7.35
C LYS A 265 -2.37 -9.19 -7.31
N ASN A 266 -1.86 -8.82 -8.48
CA ASN A 266 -0.57 -8.12 -8.56
C ASN A 266 -0.65 -6.75 -7.86
N ILE A 267 0.31 -6.50 -6.97
CA ILE A 267 0.43 -5.29 -6.15
C ILE A 267 1.53 -4.34 -6.65
N ILE A 268 1.68 -4.27 -7.96
CA ILE A 268 2.70 -3.46 -8.64
C ILE A 268 2.08 -2.62 -9.75
N HIS A 269 2.69 -1.48 -10.05
CA HIS A 269 2.28 -0.62 -11.15
C HIS A 269 2.73 -1.22 -12.49
N MET A 270 1.78 -1.65 -13.30
CA MET A 270 2.02 -2.37 -14.56
C MET A 270 2.67 -1.51 -15.65
N GLU A 271 2.64 -0.19 -15.49
CA GLU A 271 3.18 0.80 -16.42
C GLU A 271 4.69 1.02 -16.24
N LEU A 272 5.23 0.70 -15.06
CA LEU A 272 6.66 0.86 -14.77
C LEU A 272 7.49 -0.28 -15.35
N THR A 273 8.79 -0.06 -15.50
CA THR A 273 9.73 -1.16 -15.72
C THR A 273 9.94 -1.96 -14.44
N VAL A 274 10.46 -3.18 -14.56
CA VAL A 274 10.75 -4.03 -13.40
C VAL A 274 11.69 -3.31 -12.43
N TYR A 275 12.78 -2.73 -12.94
CA TYR A 275 13.72 -1.98 -12.12
C TYR A 275 13.08 -0.77 -11.42
N GLU A 276 12.29 0.03 -12.15
CA GLU A 276 11.62 1.20 -11.57
C GLU A 276 10.63 0.82 -10.47
N ALA A 277 9.84 -0.24 -10.66
CA ALA A 277 8.88 -0.69 -9.66
C ALA A 277 9.57 -1.15 -8.38
N LEU A 278 10.69 -1.89 -8.49
CA LEU A 278 11.49 -2.31 -7.34
C LEU A 278 12.22 -1.12 -6.69
N ASP A 279 12.78 -0.17 -7.47
CA ASP A 279 13.44 1.01 -6.92
C ASP A 279 12.47 1.92 -6.15
N TYR A 280 11.25 2.17 -6.68
CA TYR A 280 10.23 2.91 -5.95
C TYR A 280 9.78 2.17 -4.67
N SER A 281 9.62 0.85 -4.73
CA SER A 281 9.31 0.04 -3.54
C SER A 281 10.43 0.11 -2.51
N ALA A 282 11.69 0.04 -2.94
CA ALA A 282 12.87 0.19 -2.08
C ALA A 282 12.93 1.57 -1.42
N ARG A 283 12.68 2.66 -2.16
CA ARG A 283 12.65 4.04 -1.63
C ARG A 283 11.59 4.25 -0.56
N LEU A 284 10.46 3.54 -0.64
CA LEU A 284 9.35 3.64 0.33
C LEU A 284 9.54 2.73 1.55
N ARG A 285 10.28 1.62 1.40
CA ARG A 285 10.44 0.60 2.45
C ARG A 285 11.73 0.69 3.24
N LEU A 286 12.85 0.95 2.54
CA LEU A 286 14.15 1.00 3.17
C LEU A 286 14.33 2.29 3.99
N PRO A 287 15.19 2.27 5.00
CA PRO A 287 15.51 3.42 5.83
C PRO A 287 15.83 4.68 5.01
N ALA A 288 15.52 5.83 5.63
CA ALA A 288 15.67 7.13 4.96
C ALA A 288 17.12 7.45 4.58
N ASP A 289 18.04 6.92 5.33
CA ASP A 289 19.50 7.07 5.24
C ASP A 289 20.16 6.05 4.30
N THR A 290 19.40 5.13 3.69
CA THR A 290 19.92 4.19 2.68
C THR A 290 20.44 4.97 1.48
N THR A 291 21.74 4.81 1.18
CA THR A 291 22.40 5.49 0.08
C THR A 291 21.89 5.00 -1.29
N PRO A 292 22.01 5.80 -2.35
CA PRO A 292 21.67 5.36 -3.71
C PRO A 292 22.41 4.09 -4.15
N VAL A 293 23.65 3.91 -3.70
CA VAL A 293 24.49 2.74 -4.05
C VAL A 293 23.96 1.50 -3.36
N GLU A 294 23.74 1.54 -2.05
CA GLU A 294 23.16 0.43 -1.28
C GLU A 294 21.79 0.02 -1.84
N ARG A 295 20.92 1.00 -2.13
CA ARG A 295 19.60 0.73 -2.70
C ARG A 295 19.71 0.05 -4.07
N LYS A 296 20.59 0.54 -4.96
CA LYS A 296 20.82 -0.07 -6.26
C LYS A 296 21.32 -1.50 -6.13
N GLN A 297 22.28 -1.73 -5.23
CA GLN A 297 22.79 -3.07 -4.94
C GLN A 297 21.66 -3.99 -4.48
N ARG A 298 20.85 -3.54 -3.50
CA ARG A 298 19.73 -4.32 -2.97
C ARG A 298 18.70 -4.69 -4.05
N VAL A 299 18.37 -3.74 -4.94
CA VAL A 299 17.47 -4.01 -6.08
C VAL A 299 18.10 -5.04 -7.03
N THR A 300 19.41 -4.94 -7.30
CA THR A 300 20.11 -5.89 -8.16
C THR A 300 20.12 -7.29 -7.54
N ASP A 301 20.43 -7.43 -6.25
CA ASP A 301 20.43 -8.73 -5.55
C ASP A 301 19.05 -9.41 -5.62
N VAL A 302 17.96 -8.62 -5.48
CA VAL A 302 16.60 -9.14 -5.61
C VAL A 302 16.28 -9.55 -7.05
N LEU A 303 16.73 -8.79 -8.05
CA LEU A 303 16.57 -9.14 -9.47
C LEU A 303 17.27 -10.46 -9.80
N ASP A 304 18.48 -10.65 -9.30
CA ASP A 304 19.29 -11.85 -9.53
C ASP A 304 18.65 -13.07 -8.82
N THR A 305 18.26 -12.93 -7.56
CA THR A 305 17.56 -13.97 -6.78
C THR A 305 16.30 -14.46 -7.51
N LEU A 306 15.56 -13.56 -8.14
CA LEU A 306 14.29 -13.86 -8.82
C LEU A 306 14.47 -14.18 -10.32
N ARG A 307 15.70 -14.16 -10.84
CA ARG A 307 16.01 -14.35 -12.26
C ARG A 307 15.25 -13.36 -13.15
N LEU A 308 15.28 -12.08 -12.78
CA LEU A 308 14.61 -10.97 -13.48
C LEU A 308 15.60 -9.97 -14.11
N THR A 309 16.89 -10.22 -14.01
CA THR A 309 17.97 -9.32 -14.45
C THR A 309 17.88 -9.00 -15.95
N GLU A 310 17.57 -10.00 -16.78
CA GLU A 310 17.43 -9.83 -18.24
C GLU A 310 16.21 -8.98 -18.63
N CYS A 311 15.17 -8.96 -17.81
CA CYS A 311 13.94 -8.21 -18.10
C CYS A 311 13.80 -6.93 -17.27
N LYS A 312 14.83 -6.49 -16.55
CA LYS A 312 14.80 -5.34 -15.63
C LYS A 312 14.29 -4.03 -16.26
N ASP A 313 14.59 -3.82 -17.55
CA ASP A 313 14.21 -2.60 -18.29
C ASP A 313 12.88 -2.77 -19.07
N ARG A 314 12.28 -3.97 -19.06
CA ARG A 314 10.99 -4.22 -19.69
C ARG A 314 9.86 -3.69 -18.83
N VAL A 315 8.82 -3.14 -19.48
CA VAL A 315 7.58 -2.70 -18.82
C VAL A 315 6.82 -3.93 -18.32
N ILE A 316 6.37 -3.88 -17.06
CA ILE A 316 5.78 -5.03 -16.36
C ILE A 316 4.56 -5.59 -17.08
N ARG A 317 3.70 -4.75 -17.69
CA ARG A 317 2.54 -5.23 -18.46
C ARG A 317 2.90 -6.16 -19.62
N ASN A 318 4.12 -6.09 -20.13
CA ASN A 318 4.62 -6.90 -21.26
C ASN A 318 5.34 -8.17 -20.81
N LEU A 319 5.34 -8.48 -19.52
CA LEU A 319 5.91 -9.68 -18.94
C LEU A 319 4.88 -10.81 -18.93
N SER A 320 5.37 -12.05 -18.89
CA SER A 320 4.54 -13.21 -18.59
C SER A 320 3.93 -13.14 -17.18
N GLY A 321 2.84 -13.84 -16.94
CA GLY A 321 2.20 -13.90 -15.61
C GLY A 321 3.16 -14.33 -14.51
N GLY A 322 4.04 -15.31 -14.79
CA GLY A 322 5.07 -15.77 -13.85
C GLY A 322 6.12 -14.72 -13.54
N GLU A 323 6.59 -13.96 -14.55
CA GLU A 323 7.52 -12.85 -14.35
C GLU A 323 6.87 -11.72 -13.53
N GLN A 324 5.62 -11.34 -13.83
CA GLN A 324 4.88 -10.34 -13.05
C GLN A 324 4.74 -10.75 -11.59
N ARG A 325 4.47 -12.04 -11.34
CA ARG A 325 4.38 -12.58 -9.99
C ARG A 325 5.71 -12.53 -9.26
N ARG A 326 6.82 -12.85 -9.94
CA ARG A 326 8.17 -12.70 -9.38
C ARG A 326 8.50 -11.27 -9.03
N VAL A 327 8.10 -10.28 -9.85
CA VAL A 327 8.26 -8.85 -9.50
C VAL A 327 7.48 -8.49 -8.23
N SER A 328 6.25 -9.02 -8.06
CA SER A 328 5.47 -8.80 -6.84
C SER A 328 6.15 -9.39 -5.60
N ILE A 329 6.72 -10.60 -5.71
CA ILE A 329 7.54 -11.21 -4.65
C ILE A 329 8.79 -10.37 -4.39
N GLY A 330 9.44 -9.87 -5.45
CA GLY A 330 10.63 -9.03 -5.33
C GLY A 330 10.42 -7.76 -4.53
N ALA A 331 9.27 -7.14 -4.71
CA ALA A 331 8.92 -5.95 -3.93
C ALA A 331 8.78 -6.26 -2.41
N GLU A 332 8.46 -7.51 -2.02
CA GLU A 332 8.49 -7.93 -0.62
C GLU A 332 9.90 -8.28 -0.14
N LEU A 333 10.69 -8.96 -0.97
CA LEU A 333 12.04 -9.40 -0.65
C LEU A 333 13.04 -8.24 -0.41
N LEU A 334 12.74 -7.02 -0.89
CA LEU A 334 13.57 -5.84 -0.62
C LEU A 334 13.85 -5.63 0.88
N ALA A 335 12.89 -5.95 1.74
CA ALA A 335 12.99 -5.83 3.18
C ALA A 335 13.65 -7.04 3.88
N GLN A 336 13.99 -8.09 3.17
CA GLN A 336 14.44 -9.39 3.72
C GLN A 336 13.50 -9.94 4.80
N PRO A 337 12.22 -10.21 4.48
CA PRO A 337 11.28 -10.71 5.50
C PRO A 337 11.65 -12.13 5.92
N GLY A 338 11.64 -12.41 7.22
CA GLY A 338 11.83 -13.78 7.74
C GLY A 338 10.62 -14.70 7.46
N LEU A 339 9.40 -14.11 7.40
CA LEU A 339 8.15 -14.81 7.08
C LEU A 339 7.57 -14.26 5.77
N LEU A 340 7.25 -15.13 4.81
CA LEU A 340 6.70 -14.77 3.51
C LEU A 340 5.35 -15.48 3.28
N PHE A 341 4.28 -14.71 3.19
CA PHE A 341 2.92 -15.17 2.96
C PHE A 341 2.54 -14.91 1.50
N LEU A 342 2.11 -15.95 0.78
CA LEU A 342 1.81 -15.91 -0.64
C LEU A 342 0.40 -16.45 -0.89
N ASP A 343 -0.51 -15.58 -1.33
CA ASP A 343 -1.88 -15.98 -1.66
C ASP A 343 -1.99 -16.26 -3.15
N GLU A 344 -2.18 -17.54 -3.51
CA GLU A 344 -2.32 -18.03 -4.88
C GLU A 344 -1.22 -17.54 -5.85
N ALA A 345 0.04 -17.49 -5.40
CA ALA A 345 1.14 -16.98 -6.22
C ALA A 345 1.45 -17.83 -7.47
N THR A 346 0.93 -19.04 -7.55
CA THR A 346 1.08 -19.96 -8.68
C THR A 346 -0.16 -20.08 -9.56
N SER A 347 -1.28 -19.45 -9.15
CA SER A 347 -2.55 -19.55 -9.87
C SER A 347 -2.48 -18.89 -11.25
N GLY A 348 -3.03 -19.56 -12.27
CA GLY A 348 -3.08 -19.07 -13.65
C GLY A 348 -1.73 -19.12 -14.39
N LEU A 349 -0.71 -19.76 -13.84
CA LEU A 349 0.53 -20.04 -14.52
C LEU A 349 0.42 -21.35 -15.35
N ASP A 350 1.14 -21.41 -16.46
CA ASP A 350 1.37 -22.68 -17.15
C ASP A 350 2.19 -23.64 -16.28
N PRO A 351 2.09 -24.97 -16.50
CA PRO A 351 2.76 -25.96 -15.64
C PRO A 351 4.28 -25.81 -15.55
N GLY A 352 4.93 -25.29 -16.59
CA GLY A 352 6.37 -25.01 -16.60
C GLY A 352 6.74 -23.82 -15.70
N SER A 353 6.00 -22.72 -15.84
CA SER A 353 6.17 -21.52 -15.01
C SER A 353 5.82 -21.78 -13.55
N GLU A 354 4.80 -22.59 -13.28
CA GLU A 354 4.43 -23.01 -11.93
C GLU A 354 5.57 -23.79 -11.27
N ARG A 355 6.12 -24.80 -11.96
CA ARG A 355 7.27 -25.58 -11.45
C ARG A 355 8.46 -24.70 -11.13
N GLN A 356 8.79 -23.76 -12.03
CA GLN A 356 9.88 -22.80 -11.81
C GLN A 356 9.62 -21.92 -10.57
N MET A 357 8.38 -21.49 -10.37
CA MET A 357 7.99 -20.70 -9.19
C MET A 357 8.15 -21.52 -7.90
N MET A 358 7.70 -22.79 -7.88
CA MET A 358 7.83 -23.65 -6.72
C MET A 358 9.30 -23.93 -6.36
N HIS A 359 10.16 -24.14 -7.36
CA HIS A 359 11.61 -24.26 -7.13
C HIS A 359 12.23 -22.95 -6.61
N LEU A 360 11.78 -21.80 -7.12
CA LEU A 360 12.23 -20.50 -6.62
C LEU A 360 11.86 -20.33 -5.13
N LEU A 361 10.61 -20.65 -4.77
CA LEU A 361 10.15 -20.58 -3.38
C LEU A 361 10.91 -21.58 -2.48
N ARG A 362 11.20 -22.78 -2.99
CA ARG A 362 12.05 -23.74 -2.28
C ARG A 362 13.43 -23.15 -1.97
N ASN A 363 14.08 -22.57 -2.98
CA ASN A 363 15.39 -21.93 -2.80
C ASN A 363 15.34 -20.77 -1.79
N LEU A 364 14.28 -19.96 -1.81
CA LEU A 364 14.09 -18.89 -0.82
C LEU A 364 13.95 -19.44 0.60
N ALA A 365 13.23 -20.57 0.78
CA ALA A 365 13.13 -21.22 2.07
C ALA A 365 14.49 -21.77 2.53
N ASP A 366 15.29 -22.34 1.61
CA ASP A 366 16.65 -22.80 1.91
C ASP A 366 17.60 -21.65 2.27
N GLN A 367 17.32 -20.43 1.75
CA GLN A 367 18.04 -19.19 2.09
C GLN A 367 17.65 -18.58 3.44
N GLY A 368 16.70 -19.16 4.17
CA GLY A 368 16.35 -18.74 5.52
C GLY A 368 14.93 -18.18 5.67
N HIS A 369 14.15 -18.07 4.59
CA HIS A 369 12.77 -17.60 4.69
C HIS A 369 11.80 -18.72 5.10
N THR A 370 10.89 -18.46 6.04
CA THR A 370 9.73 -19.33 6.29
C THR A 370 8.62 -18.93 5.34
N ILE A 371 8.12 -19.86 4.52
CA ILE A 371 7.18 -19.54 3.41
C ILE A 371 5.86 -20.28 3.60
N LEU A 372 4.76 -19.51 3.54
CA LEU A 372 3.40 -20.04 3.52
C LEU A 372 2.75 -19.69 2.19
N LEU A 373 2.42 -20.70 1.40
CA LEU A 373 1.83 -20.56 0.07
C LEU A 373 0.41 -21.13 0.05
N VAL A 374 -0.58 -20.32 -0.23
CA VAL A 374 -1.91 -20.81 -0.66
C VAL A 374 -1.84 -21.17 -2.14
N THR A 375 -2.20 -22.39 -2.47
CA THR A 375 -2.25 -22.88 -3.86
C THR A 375 -3.41 -23.83 -4.08
N HIS A 376 -3.84 -23.93 -5.33
CA HIS A 376 -4.75 -24.97 -5.82
C HIS A 376 -4.01 -26.07 -6.59
N ALA A 377 -2.75 -25.83 -6.93
CA ALA A 377 -1.95 -26.73 -7.72
C ALA A 377 -1.31 -27.79 -6.80
N THR A 378 -1.66 -29.03 -7.01
CA THR A 378 -1.22 -30.18 -6.21
C THR A 378 0.03 -30.85 -6.74
N THR A 379 0.32 -30.69 -8.03
CA THR A 379 1.40 -31.40 -8.74
C THR A 379 2.80 -31.16 -8.12
N ASN A 380 3.06 -29.95 -7.59
CA ASN A 380 4.37 -29.58 -7.07
C ASN A 380 4.41 -29.44 -5.53
N VAL A 381 3.37 -29.92 -4.82
CA VAL A 381 3.29 -29.85 -3.34
C VAL A 381 4.40 -30.68 -2.67
N LEU A 382 4.93 -31.68 -3.35
CA LEU A 382 6.08 -32.49 -2.88
C LEU A 382 7.37 -31.68 -2.65
N LEU A 383 7.47 -30.47 -3.20
CA LEU A 383 8.60 -29.57 -2.94
C LEU A 383 8.48 -28.84 -1.58
N CYS A 384 7.31 -28.93 -0.93
CA CYS A 384 7.07 -28.35 0.38
C CYS A 384 7.51 -29.31 1.49
N ASP A 385 7.85 -28.74 2.65
CA ASP A 385 8.15 -29.55 3.83
C ASP A 385 6.88 -30.04 4.51
N GLN A 386 5.85 -29.17 4.52
CA GLN A 386 4.57 -29.45 5.14
C GLN A 386 3.43 -29.02 4.22
N VAL A 387 2.30 -29.69 4.34
CA VAL A 387 1.06 -29.32 3.68
C VAL A 387 -0.07 -29.22 4.70
N VAL A 388 -0.87 -28.17 4.57
CA VAL A 388 -2.10 -27.94 5.34
C VAL A 388 -3.28 -28.24 4.44
N PHE A 389 -4.10 -29.25 4.73
CA PHE A 389 -5.36 -29.49 4.05
C PHE A 389 -6.52 -28.92 4.87
N LEU A 390 -7.25 -27.97 4.28
CA LEU A 390 -8.46 -27.40 4.86
C LEU A 390 -9.71 -27.99 4.21
N ALA A 391 -10.57 -28.56 5.03
CA ALA A 391 -11.93 -28.93 4.66
C ALA A 391 -12.85 -27.68 4.66
N LYS A 392 -14.02 -27.82 4.05
CA LYS A 392 -15.02 -26.75 3.92
C LYS A 392 -15.37 -26.16 5.30
N GLY A 393 -15.50 -24.81 5.37
CA GLY A 393 -15.84 -24.12 6.62
C GLY A 393 -14.68 -23.94 7.60
N GLY A 394 -13.43 -24.08 7.14
CA GLY A 394 -12.23 -23.75 7.91
C GLY A 394 -11.85 -24.80 8.95
N CYS A 395 -12.09 -26.06 8.66
CA CYS A 395 -11.69 -27.18 9.50
C CYS A 395 -10.34 -27.75 9.04
N LEU A 396 -9.40 -27.97 9.97
CA LEU A 396 -8.08 -28.55 9.68
C LEU A 396 -8.21 -30.07 9.51
N ALA A 397 -8.07 -30.55 8.29
CA ALA A 397 -8.17 -31.98 7.98
C ALA A 397 -6.82 -32.69 8.04
N TYR A 398 -5.72 -31.99 7.79
CA TYR A 398 -4.36 -32.55 7.88
C TYR A 398 -3.32 -31.42 7.92
N TYR A 399 -2.23 -31.64 8.66
CA TYR A 399 -0.99 -30.89 8.63
C TYR A 399 0.18 -31.84 8.87
N GLY A 400 1.09 -31.88 7.93
CA GLY A 400 2.23 -32.78 7.97
C GLY A 400 2.96 -32.84 6.63
N PRO A 401 3.99 -33.70 6.47
CA PRO A 401 4.70 -33.90 5.20
C PRO A 401 3.77 -34.34 4.07
N PRO A 402 3.97 -33.84 2.84
CA PRO A 402 3.11 -34.19 1.70
C PRO A 402 3.03 -35.72 1.44
N GLN A 403 4.12 -36.44 1.57
CA GLN A 403 4.15 -37.89 1.36
C GLN A 403 3.27 -38.65 2.37
N GLU A 404 3.26 -38.19 3.63
CA GLU A 404 2.43 -38.79 4.67
C GLU A 404 0.94 -38.48 4.48
N ALA A 405 0.60 -37.36 3.77
CA ALA A 405 -0.77 -37.01 3.48
C ALA A 405 -1.49 -38.02 2.58
N LEU A 406 -0.81 -38.52 1.54
CA LEU A 406 -1.37 -39.56 0.67
C LEU A 406 -1.74 -40.84 1.45
N ASN A 407 -0.85 -41.26 2.33
CA ASN A 407 -1.09 -42.42 3.20
C ASN A 407 -2.21 -42.18 4.22
N TYR A 408 -2.26 -40.96 4.82
CA TYR A 408 -3.28 -40.58 5.78
C TYR A 408 -4.69 -40.59 5.18
N PHE A 409 -4.83 -40.06 3.96
CA PHE A 409 -6.10 -40.06 3.23
C PHE A 409 -6.36 -41.39 2.49
N GLY A 410 -5.37 -42.28 2.36
CA GLY A 410 -5.50 -43.54 1.65
C GLY A 410 -5.81 -43.37 0.16
N VAL A 411 -5.03 -42.48 -0.52
CA VAL A 411 -5.15 -42.15 -1.94
C VAL A 411 -3.78 -42.19 -2.62
N GLU A 412 -3.77 -42.36 -3.94
CA GLU A 412 -2.53 -42.39 -4.73
C GLU A 412 -2.13 -41.03 -5.28
N ALA A 413 -3.10 -40.11 -5.48
CA ALA A 413 -2.86 -38.76 -6.00
C ALA A 413 -3.41 -37.69 -5.07
N PHE A 414 -2.79 -36.50 -5.10
CA PHE A 414 -3.24 -35.37 -4.28
C PHE A 414 -4.62 -34.84 -4.70
N ASP A 415 -5.00 -34.99 -5.96
CA ASP A 415 -6.29 -34.57 -6.49
C ASP A 415 -7.44 -35.37 -5.86
N ASP A 416 -7.25 -36.65 -5.60
CA ASP A 416 -8.23 -37.53 -4.94
C ASP A 416 -8.55 -37.09 -3.50
N ILE A 417 -7.63 -36.37 -2.83
CA ILE A 417 -7.86 -35.83 -1.51
C ILE A 417 -9.02 -34.82 -1.51
N TYR A 418 -9.15 -34.03 -2.59
CA TYR A 418 -10.23 -33.05 -2.68
C TYR A 418 -11.60 -33.73 -2.74
N ASP A 419 -11.72 -34.84 -3.50
CA ASP A 419 -12.96 -35.60 -3.64
C ASP A 419 -13.34 -36.22 -2.27
N LYS A 420 -12.37 -36.79 -1.56
CA LYS A 420 -12.58 -37.31 -0.20
C LYS A 420 -13.04 -36.23 0.79
N LEU A 421 -12.42 -35.06 0.76
CA LEU A 421 -12.78 -33.95 1.64
C LEU A 421 -14.18 -33.39 1.35
N GLN A 422 -14.75 -33.63 0.16
CA GLN A 422 -16.09 -33.17 -0.23
C GLN A 422 -17.18 -34.22 -0.02
N GLY A 423 -16.88 -35.51 -0.13
CA GLY A 423 -17.90 -36.54 -0.24
C GLY A 423 -17.96 -37.54 0.93
N GLU A 424 -16.83 -37.85 1.58
CA GLU A 424 -16.78 -39.01 2.47
C GLU A 424 -17.21 -38.73 3.91
N LYS A 425 -16.83 -37.57 4.48
CA LYS A 425 -17.09 -37.17 5.87
C LYS A 425 -17.45 -35.72 6.01
N THR A 426 -18.10 -35.35 7.11
CA THR A 426 -18.28 -33.93 7.43
C THR A 426 -16.93 -33.25 7.71
N PRO A 427 -16.81 -31.94 7.46
CA PRO A 427 -15.59 -31.20 7.74
C PRO A 427 -15.12 -31.32 9.20
N GLU A 428 -16.06 -31.35 10.14
CA GLU A 428 -15.79 -31.49 11.56
C GLU A 428 -15.28 -32.90 11.91
N ALA A 429 -15.81 -33.95 11.24
CA ALA A 429 -15.34 -35.32 11.41
C ALA A 429 -13.90 -35.50 10.91
N TRP A 430 -13.51 -34.84 9.80
CA TRP A 430 -12.13 -34.82 9.35
C TRP A 430 -11.21 -34.13 10.35
N ALA A 431 -11.63 -33.00 10.92
CA ALA A 431 -10.83 -32.29 11.91
C ALA A 431 -10.66 -33.10 13.21
N GLU A 432 -11.70 -33.80 13.64
CA GLU A 432 -11.62 -34.65 14.84
C GLU A 432 -10.75 -35.87 14.59
N GLN A 433 -10.86 -36.54 13.43
CA GLN A 433 -9.98 -37.65 13.05
C GLN A 433 -8.52 -37.21 13.02
N TYR A 434 -8.24 -35.98 12.48
CA TYR A 434 -6.88 -35.47 12.46
C TYR A 434 -6.35 -35.20 13.87
N ARG A 435 -7.13 -34.60 14.77
CA ARG A 435 -6.74 -34.36 16.18
C ARG A 435 -6.37 -35.67 16.92
N GLN A 436 -6.98 -36.79 16.56
CA GLN A 436 -6.73 -38.09 17.18
C GLN A 436 -5.57 -38.86 16.48
N SER A 437 -5.03 -38.33 15.39
CA SER A 437 -3.98 -38.98 14.60
C SER A 437 -2.59 -38.84 15.21
N GLU A 438 -1.69 -39.77 14.86
CA GLU A 438 -0.27 -39.71 15.21
C GLU A 438 0.41 -38.47 14.58
N GLN A 439 -0.02 -38.09 13.38
CA GLN A 439 0.47 -36.89 12.67
C GLN A 439 0.19 -35.61 13.45
N TYR A 440 -1.01 -35.48 14.03
CA TYR A 440 -1.31 -34.32 14.88
C TYR A 440 -0.40 -34.27 16.10
N ARG A 441 -0.19 -35.42 16.77
CA ARG A 441 0.73 -35.48 17.91
C ARG A 441 2.14 -35.05 17.51
N LYS A 442 2.70 -35.62 16.43
CA LYS A 442 4.07 -35.42 15.96
C LYS A 442 4.31 -34.00 15.42
N PHE A 443 3.40 -33.48 14.57
CA PHE A 443 3.62 -32.25 13.84
C PHE A 443 3.00 -31.01 14.50
N VAL A 444 2.09 -31.19 15.46
CA VAL A 444 1.48 -30.08 16.21
C VAL A 444 1.91 -30.14 17.68
N VAL A 445 1.53 -31.20 18.42
CA VAL A 445 1.68 -31.23 19.89
C VAL A 445 3.15 -31.26 20.33
N GLU A 446 3.95 -32.16 19.76
CA GLU A 446 5.36 -32.29 20.10
C GLU A 446 6.22 -31.12 19.62
N ARG A 447 5.74 -30.38 18.61
CA ARG A 447 6.42 -29.20 18.11
C ARG A 447 6.09 -27.94 18.90
N LEU A 448 4.94 -27.88 19.59
CA LEU A 448 4.59 -26.74 20.41
C LEU A 448 5.46 -26.68 21.68
N PRO A 449 5.85 -25.47 22.16
CA PRO A 449 6.55 -25.32 23.44
C PRO A 449 5.73 -25.94 24.58
N GLN A 450 6.39 -26.60 25.53
CA GLN A 450 5.73 -27.34 26.65
C GLN A 450 4.72 -26.49 27.44
N LYS A 451 4.94 -25.17 27.54
CA LYS A 451 4.02 -24.25 28.21
C LYS A 451 2.66 -24.09 27.52
N TYR A 452 2.52 -24.54 26.26
CA TYR A 452 1.27 -24.47 25.48
C TYR A 452 0.63 -25.84 25.25
N GLY A 453 0.98 -26.87 26.06
CA GLY A 453 0.39 -28.22 26.01
C GLY A 453 -1.12 -28.24 26.30
N ALA A 454 -1.72 -29.42 26.35
CA ALA A 454 -3.17 -29.70 26.34
C ALA A 454 -4.06 -28.96 27.37
N ALA A 455 -3.48 -28.27 28.35
CA ALA A 455 -4.18 -27.54 29.41
C ALA A 455 -4.17 -26.01 29.25
N PHE A 456 -3.79 -25.47 28.06
CA PHE A 456 -3.69 -24.03 27.86
C PHE A 456 -5.08 -23.35 27.91
N GLN A 457 -5.37 -22.68 29.00
CA GLN A 457 -6.50 -21.75 29.07
C GLN A 457 -6.11 -20.50 28.28
N LEU A 458 -6.89 -20.18 27.23
CA LEU A 458 -6.71 -18.98 26.42
C LEU A 458 -6.72 -17.76 27.35
N PRO A 459 -5.66 -16.93 27.39
CA PRO A 459 -5.79 -15.61 27.95
C PRO A 459 -6.86 -14.85 27.16
N THR A 460 -7.60 -13.97 27.85
CA THR A 460 -8.53 -13.03 27.23
C THR A 460 -7.87 -12.42 25.99
N PRO A 461 -8.57 -12.32 24.84
CA PRO A 461 -7.98 -11.79 23.63
C PRO A 461 -7.39 -10.40 23.94
N PRO A 462 -6.09 -10.20 23.72
CA PRO A 462 -5.49 -8.89 23.93
C PRO A 462 -6.20 -7.91 23.04
N SER A 463 -6.43 -6.70 23.56
CA SER A 463 -6.87 -5.56 22.76
C SER A 463 -5.99 -5.50 21.53
N ILE A 464 -6.59 -5.62 20.33
CA ILE A 464 -5.89 -5.55 19.06
C ILE A 464 -5.14 -4.20 19.06
N ALA A 465 -3.82 -4.23 19.17
CA ALA A 465 -3.03 -3.02 19.04
C ALA A 465 -3.39 -2.40 17.69
N ASN A 466 -3.86 -1.13 17.70
CA ASN A 466 -4.22 -0.43 16.48
C ASN A 466 -3.04 -0.51 15.51
N PRO A 467 -3.15 -1.17 14.33
CA PRO A 467 -2.05 -1.23 13.37
C PRO A 467 -1.65 0.15 12.82
N GLY A 468 -2.32 1.20 13.27
CA GLY A 468 -2.12 2.59 12.88
C GLY A 468 -1.35 3.48 13.86
N ALA A 469 -0.73 2.95 14.93
CA ALA A 469 0.25 3.73 15.68
C ALA A 469 1.43 4.02 14.74
N SER A 470 1.43 5.22 14.14
CA SER A 470 2.43 5.60 13.14
C SER A 470 3.79 5.74 13.83
N LEU A 471 4.75 4.97 13.36
CA LEU A 471 6.15 5.31 13.60
C LEU A 471 6.37 6.71 13.01
N GLN A 472 6.68 7.69 13.86
CA GLN A 472 6.67 9.11 13.50
C GLN A 472 7.83 9.53 12.59
N HIS A 473 8.81 8.66 12.34
CA HIS A 473 10.10 9.04 11.77
C HIS A 473 10.17 9.05 10.22
N ILE A 474 9.14 8.61 9.49
CA ILE A 474 9.16 8.71 8.02
C ILE A 474 8.69 10.09 7.60
N SER A 475 9.58 10.87 6.97
CA SER A 475 9.26 12.20 6.46
C SER A 475 8.11 12.19 5.46
N ALA A 476 7.02 12.90 5.76
CA ALA A 476 5.87 13.05 4.87
C ALA A 476 6.27 13.74 3.55
N TRP A 477 7.20 14.69 3.61
CA TRP A 477 7.73 15.37 2.43
C TRP A 477 8.50 14.43 1.50
N ARG A 478 9.35 13.57 2.07
CA ARG A 478 10.07 12.55 1.29
C ARG A 478 9.09 11.61 0.57
N GLN A 479 8.07 11.12 1.27
CA GLN A 479 7.05 10.27 0.65
C GLN A 479 6.31 11.01 -0.48
N PHE A 480 5.92 12.27 -0.25
CA PHE A 480 5.27 13.11 -1.27
C PHE A 480 6.13 13.22 -2.55
N VAL A 481 7.43 13.50 -2.40
CA VAL A 481 8.34 13.64 -3.56
C VAL A 481 8.49 12.31 -4.31
N ILE A 482 8.67 11.19 -3.59
CA ILE A 482 8.79 9.86 -4.22
C ILE A 482 7.51 9.50 -4.98
N LEU A 483 6.34 9.67 -4.36
CA LEU A 483 5.05 9.36 -4.96
C LEU A 483 4.71 10.26 -6.14
N SER A 484 5.05 11.55 -6.05
CA SER A 484 4.87 12.50 -7.15
C SER A 484 5.71 12.11 -8.37
N ARG A 485 6.99 11.77 -8.15
CA ARG A 485 7.88 11.27 -9.23
C ARG A 485 7.36 9.96 -9.82
N ARG A 486 6.89 9.04 -8.98
CA ARG A 486 6.28 7.78 -9.44
C ARG A 486 5.05 8.05 -10.32
N ASN A 487 4.14 8.90 -9.87
CA ASN A 487 2.93 9.25 -10.63
C ASN A 487 3.27 9.88 -11.99
N ILE A 488 4.25 10.78 -12.04
CA ILE A 488 4.71 11.37 -13.31
C ILE A 488 5.32 10.30 -14.23
N ASN A 489 6.13 9.37 -13.70
CA ASN A 489 6.71 8.30 -14.50
C ASN A 489 5.62 7.35 -15.05
N ILE A 490 4.63 6.99 -14.23
CA ILE A 490 3.48 6.20 -14.67
C ILE A 490 2.76 6.92 -15.83
N LEU A 491 2.46 8.21 -15.66
CA LEU A 491 1.75 9.00 -16.69
C LEU A 491 2.59 9.10 -17.99
N ARG A 492 3.90 9.32 -17.89
CA ARG A 492 4.80 9.38 -19.07
C ARG A 492 4.88 8.06 -19.85
N ARG A 493 4.74 6.92 -19.14
CA ARG A 493 4.79 5.58 -19.76
C ARG A 493 3.44 5.11 -20.25
N ASP A 494 2.36 5.50 -19.60
CA ASP A 494 0.99 5.25 -20.07
C ASP A 494 0.56 6.30 -21.10
N LYS A 495 1.16 6.18 -22.31
CA LYS A 495 0.92 7.14 -23.41
C LYS A 495 -0.55 7.27 -23.78
N ALA A 496 -1.33 6.19 -23.66
CA ALA A 496 -2.77 6.22 -24.00
C ALA A 496 -3.56 7.08 -23.02
N SER A 497 -3.38 6.86 -21.72
CA SER A 497 -4.03 7.69 -20.67
C SER A 497 -3.52 9.11 -20.69
N ALA A 498 -2.21 9.34 -20.87
CA ALA A 498 -1.63 10.68 -20.97
C ALA A 498 -2.20 11.45 -22.18
N LEU A 499 -2.26 10.80 -23.35
CA LEU A 499 -2.83 11.39 -24.57
C LEU A 499 -4.32 11.72 -24.37
N LEU A 500 -5.10 10.82 -23.78
CA LEU A 500 -6.51 11.04 -23.50
C LEU A 500 -6.70 12.25 -22.56
N MET A 501 -5.91 12.33 -21.48
CA MET A 501 -5.96 13.43 -20.52
C MET A 501 -5.58 14.77 -21.18
N LEU A 502 -4.65 14.77 -22.14
CA LEU A 502 -4.27 15.97 -22.88
C LEU A 502 -5.27 16.34 -23.98
N LEU A 503 -5.89 15.36 -24.63
CA LEU A 503 -6.83 15.61 -25.73
C LEU A 503 -8.24 15.97 -25.26
N ILE A 504 -8.64 15.62 -24.03
CA ILE A 504 -10.00 15.89 -23.54
C ILE A 504 -10.34 17.39 -23.58
N ALA A 505 -9.42 18.24 -23.20
CA ALA A 505 -9.64 19.70 -23.20
C ALA A 505 -9.73 20.27 -24.62
N PRO A 506 -8.84 19.98 -25.59
CA PRO A 506 -9.03 20.39 -26.99
C PRO A 506 -10.31 19.85 -27.63
N LEU A 507 -10.65 18.56 -27.44
CA LEU A 507 -11.84 17.95 -28.01
C LEU A 507 -13.12 18.64 -27.50
N ILE A 508 -13.19 18.89 -26.21
CA ILE A 508 -14.33 19.62 -25.64
C ILE A 508 -14.28 21.09 -26.00
N GLY A 509 -13.09 21.70 -26.10
CA GLY A 509 -12.92 23.07 -26.57
C GLY A 509 -13.47 23.29 -27.98
N LEU A 510 -13.39 22.29 -28.84
CA LEU A 510 -14.01 22.37 -30.17
C LEU A 510 -15.53 22.55 -30.13
N LEU A 511 -16.20 22.07 -29.08
CA LEU A 511 -17.64 22.28 -28.92
C LEU A 511 -18.01 23.74 -28.73
N PHE A 512 -17.06 24.58 -28.28
CA PHE A 512 -17.33 26.02 -28.14
C PHE A 512 -17.69 26.69 -29.49
N PHE A 513 -17.14 26.18 -30.59
CA PHE A 513 -17.54 26.68 -31.93
C PHE A 513 -18.99 26.34 -32.30
N ALA A 514 -19.60 25.33 -31.64
CA ALA A 514 -20.97 24.96 -31.93
C ALA A 514 -22.02 25.85 -31.21
N PHE A 515 -21.71 26.32 -30.00
CA PHE A 515 -22.67 27.12 -29.21
C PHE A 515 -22.18 28.51 -28.84
N TRP A 516 -20.98 28.90 -29.27
CA TRP A 516 -20.43 30.21 -29.10
C TRP A 516 -20.55 30.99 -30.40
N SER A 517 -21.37 32.08 -30.43
CA SER A 517 -21.44 32.97 -31.58
C SER A 517 -20.54 34.18 -31.32
N PRO A 518 -19.77 34.68 -32.31
CA PRO A 518 -19.04 35.93 -32.20
C PRO A 518 -19.99 37.06 -31.80
N GLY A 519 -19.53 37.97 -30.93
CA GLY A 519 -20.30 39.14 -30.51
C GLY A 519 -21.36 38.92 -29.42
N ILE A 520 -21.53 37.69 -28.87
CA ILE A 520 -22.54 37.43 -27.80
C ILE A 520 -22.38 38.39 -26.60
N PHE A 521 -21.14 38.76 -26.26
CA PHE A 521 -20.83 39.65 -25.14
C PHE A 521 -20.76 41.15 -25.52
N GLU A 522 -20.98 41.45 -26.78
CA GLU A 522 -20.91 42.84 -27.25
C GLU A 522 -22.20 43.59 -26.92
N ALA A 523 -22.06 44.89 -26.62
CA ALA A 523 -23.22 45.77 -26.38
C ALA A 523 -24.06 45.93 -27.66
N ASP A 524 -23.40 45.87 -28.83
CA ASP A 524 -24.01 45.95 -30.16
C ASP A 524 -24.44 44.55 -30.66
N GLY A 525 -25.73 44.29 -30.68
CA GLY A 525 -26.25 42.99 -31.19
C GLY A 525 -25.98 41.73 -30.36
N GLY A 526 -25.42 41.88 -29.15
CA GLY A 526 -25.21 40.76 -28.23
C GLY A 526 -26.51 40.21 -27.61
N ASP A 527 -26.38 39.13 -26.82
CA ASP A 527 -27.53 38.51 -26.15
C ASP A 527 -27.12 38.05 -24.73
N ALA A 528 -27.60 38.79 -23.74
CA ALA A 528 -27.29 38.58 -22.34
C ALA A 528 -27.73 37.19 -21.85
N MET A 529 -28.87 36.66 -22.27
CA MET A 529 -29.35 35.35 -21.87
C MET A 529 -28.47 34.24 -22.43
N ARG A 530 -28.07 34.36 -23.71
CA ARG A 530 -27.11 33.39 -24.30
C ARG A 530 -25.75 33.50 -23.64
N ALA A 531 -25.26 34.69 -23.32
CA ALA A 531 -24.02 34.87 -22.58
C ALA A 531 -24.03 34.15 -21.23
N VAL A 532 -25.10 34.29 -20.44
CA VAL A 532 -25.30 33.58 -19.17
C VAL A 532 -25.28 32.07 -19.35
N ILE A 533 -26.02 31.52 -20.33
CA ILE A 533 -26.07 30.09 -20.64
C ILE A 533 -24.70 29.55 -21.04
N VAL A 534 -23.94 30.32 -21.83
CA VAL A 534 -22.60 29.92 -22.28
C VAL A 534 -21.63 29.85 -21.09
N LEU A 535 -21.60 30.87 -20.21
CA LEU A 535 -20.76 30.93 -19.04
C LEU A 535 -21.08 29.79 -18.06
N PHE A 536 -22.37 29.46 -17.88
CA PHE A 536 -22.80 28.33 -17.10
C PHE A 536 -22.31 27.01 -17.70
N ASN A 537 -22.49 26.79 -19.01
CA ASN A 537 -22.01 25.58 -19.66
C ASN A 537 -20.50 25.40 -19.55
N VAL A 538 -19.72 26.48 -19.69
CA VAL A 538 -18.27 26.43 -19.47
C VAL A 538 -17.94 25.96 -18.04
N SER A 539 -18.63 26.48 -17.03
CA SER A 539 -18.43 26.11 -15.63
C SER A 539 -18.75 24.64 -15.36
N VAL A 540 -19.89 24.16 -15.91
CA VAL A 540 -20.29 22.72 -15.83
C VAL A 540 -19.29 21.82 -16.54
N ILE A 541 -18.85 22.19 -17.73
CA ILE A 541 -17.87 21.45 -18.53
C ILE A 541 -16.54 21.35 -17.79
N CYS A 542 -16.04 22.45 -17.22
CA CYS A 542 -14.80 22.45 -16.45
C CYS A 542 -14.88 21.52 -15.24
N PHE A 543 -16.00 21.58 -14.50
CA PHE A 543 -16.19 20.67 -13.37
C PHE A 543 -16.25 19.21 -13.80
N LEU A 544 -16.99 18.90 -14.87
CA LEU A 544 -17.11 17.56 -15.43
C LEU A 544 -15.75 17.01 -15.89
N VAL A 545 -14.98 17.79 -16.64
CA VAL A 545 -13.65 17.40 -17.14
C VAL A 545 -12.72 17.10 -15.98
N GLY A 546 -12.71 17.94 -14.95
CA GLY A 546 -11.95 17.70 -13.74
C GLY A 546 -12.33 16.37 -13.06
N GLY A 547 -13.63 16.13 -12.91
CA GLY A 547 -14.16 14.88 -12.34
C GLY A 547 -13.76 13.65 -13.13
N LEU A 548 -13.90 13.68 -14.46
CA LEU A 548 -13.57 12.57 -15.36
C LEU A 548 -12.09 12.16 -15.28
N ILE A 549 -11.18 13.12 -15.20
CA ILE A 549 -9.73 12.88 -15.14
C ILE A 549 -9.35 12.11 -13.87
N SER A 550 -10.00 12.39 -12.73
CA SER A 550 -9.54 11.91 -11.43
C SER A 550 -10.41 10.83 -10.78
N MET A 551 -11.62 10.54 -11.30
CA MET A 551 -12.58 9.61 -10.68
C MET A 551 -12.10 8.14 -10.54
N ARG A 552 -11.02 7.75 -11.20
CA ARG A 552 -10.46 6.39 -11.13
C ARG A 552 -9.09 6.32 -10.46
N GLU A 553 -8.46 7.45 -10.14
CA GLU A 553 -7.06 7.54 -9.74
C GLU A 553 -6.69 6.82 -8.43
N ILE A 554 -7.61 6.70 -7.47
CA ILE A 554 -7.39 5.99 -6.21
C ILE A 554 -7.89 4.54 -6.32
N VAL A 555 -9.09 4.33 -6.88
CA VAL A 555 -9.71 3.00 -6.90
C VAL A 555 -8.96 2.00 -7.78
N LYS A 556 -8.28 2.45 -8.87
CA LYS A 556 -7.44 1.58 -9.71
C LYS A 556 -6.20 1.04 -8.99
N GLU A 557 -5.73 1.74 -7.96
CA GLU A 557 -4.54 1.41 -7.17
C GLU A 557 -4.88 0.88 -5.77
N ALA A 558 -6.15 0.54 -5.50
CA ALA A 558 -6.62 0.24 -4.14
C ALA A 558 -5.84 -0.89 -3.47
N ASP A 559 -5.47 -1.94 -4.20
CA ASP A 559 -4.73 -3.08 -3.65
C ASP A 559 -3.26 -2.71 -3.38
N ILE A 560 -2.63 -1.90 -4.26
CA ILE A 560 -1.27 -1.36 -4.06
C ILE A 560 -1.24 -0.42 -2.86
N TYR A 561 -2.23 0.51 -2.77
CA TYR A 561 -2.38 1.44 -1.65
C TYR A 561 -2.49 0.69 -0.31
N ARG A 562 -3.37 -0.32 -0.22
CA ARG A 562 -3.56 -1.11 1.01
C ARG A 562 -2.25 -1.75 1.47
N ARG A 563 -1.51 -2.36 0.55
CA ARG A 563 -0.22 -2.96 0.87
C ARG A 563 0.80 -1.93 1.37
N GLU A 564 0.99 -0.84 0.63
CA GLU A 564 1.94 0.21 0.99
C GLU A 564 1.54 0.87 2.33
N ARG A 565 0.23 0.99 2.59
CA ARG A 565 -0.33 1.56 3.81
C ARG A 565 -0.04 0.72 5.06
N ILE A 566 -0.10 -0.61 4.95
CA ILE A 566 0.24 -1.52 6.05
C ILE A 566 1.70 -1.36 6.45
N VAL A 567 2.59 -1.11 5.50
CA VAL A 567 4.02 -1.02 5.77
C VAL A 567 4.41 0.38 6.30
N THR A 568 4.24 1.44 5.51
CA THR A 568 4.80 2.76 5.87
C THR A 568 4.06 3.96 5.29
N LEU A 569 3.15 3.78 4.33
CA LEU A 569 2.55 4.89 3.58
C LEU A 569 1.65 5.77 4.45
N LYS A 570 1.88 7.10 4.42
CA LYS A 570 1.00 8.09 5.04
C LYS A 570 -0.07 8.55 4.05
N ILE A 571 -1.32 8.73 4.53
CA ILE A 571 -2.47 9.09 3.66
C ILE A 571 -2.25 10.46 3.01
N LEU A 572 -1.85 11.47 3.79
CA LEU A 572 -1.71 12.84 3.30
C LEU A 572 -0.71 12.98 2.14
N PRO A 573 0.55 12.49 2.23
CA PRO A 573 1.49 12.51 1.10
C PRO A 573 0.96 11.79 -0.14
N TYR A 574 0.26 10.66 0.04
CA TYR A 574 -0.34 9.92 -1.05
C TYR A 574 -1.40 10.74 -1.79
N VAL A 575 -2.36 11.33 -1.08
CA VAL A 575 -3.41 12.15 -1.68
C VAL A 575 -2.81 13.40 -2.32
N LEU A 576 -1.92 14.11 -1.64
CA LEU A 576 -1.28 15.31 -2.18
C LEU A 576 -0.46 15.03 -3.44
N SER A 577 0.16 13.86 -3.57
CA SER A 577 0.88 13.47 -4.78
C SER A 577 -0.04 13.32 -6.00
N LYS A 578 -1.32 12.95 -5.81
CA LYS A 578 -2.34 12.92 -6.85
C LYS A 578 -2.85 14.32 -7.17
N VAL A 579 -3.11 15.14 -6.13
CA VAL A 579 -3.57 16.54 -6.26
C VAL A 579 -2.55 17.37 -7.03
N TRP A 580 -1.28 17.20 -6.80
CA TRP A 580 -0.21 17.90 -7.51
C TRP A 580 -0.24 17.65 -9.03
N VAL A 581 -0.35 16.38 -9.43
CA VAL A 581 -0.44 16.00 -10.86
C VAL A 581 -1.73 16.53 -11.48
N ALA A 582 -2.86 16.41 -10.76
CA ALA A 582 -4.14 16.99 -11.17
C ALA A 582 -4.04 18.50 -11.38
N GLY A 583 -3.33 19.22 -10.50
CA GLY A 583 -3.09 20.66 -10.64
C GLY A 583 -2.39 21.04 -11.94
N ILE A 584 -1.36 20.30 -12.35
CA ILE A 584 -0.67 20.53 -13.64
C ILE A 584 -1.66 20.39 -14.81
N ILE A 585 -2.49 19.34 -14.79
CA ILE A 585 -3.47 19.09 -15.84
C ILE A 585 -4.56 20.16 -15.84
N ALA A 586 -5.00 20.65 -14.68
CA ALA A 586 -5.99 21.71 -14.56
C ALA A 586 -5.46 23.03 -15.18
N LEU A 587 -4.23 23.43 -14.88
CA LEU A 587 -3.59 24.62 -15.45
C LEU A 587 -3.50 24.51 -16.98
N TYR A 588 -3.10 23.37 -17.51
CA TYR A 588 -3.08 23.11 -18.94
C TYR A 588 -4.47 23.20 -19.55
N SER A 589 -5.47 22.52 -18.98
CA SER A 589 -6.84 22.48 -19.51
C SER A 589 -7.50 23.85 -19.51
N ALA A 590 -7.30 24.65 -18.46
CA ALA A 590 -7.80 26.02 -18.37
C ALA A 590 -7.22 26.92 -19.48
N ALA A 591 -5.90 26.79 -19.74
CA ALA A 591 -5.25 27.54 -20.83
C ALA A 591 -5.81 27.14 -22.21
N VAL A 592 -6.03 25.84 -22.43
CA VAL A 592 -6.63 25.33 -23.68
C VAL A 592 -8.06 25.86 -23.83
N PHE A 593 -8.89 25.81 -22.80
CA PHE A 593 -10.26 26.32 -22.87
C PHE A 593 -10.30 27.83 -23.20
N ILE A 594 -9.46 28.64 -22.58
CA ILE A 594 -9.36 30.09 -22.91
C ILE A 594 -8.95 30.27 -24.37
N LEU A 595 -7.99 29.49 -24.86
CA LEU A 595 -7.58 29.54 -26.27
C LEU A 595 -8.79 29.31 -27.21
N PHE A 596 -9.58 28.27 -26.95
CA PHE A 596 -10.74 27.93 -27.76
C PHE A 596 -11.87 28.99 -27.60
N MET A 597 -12.09 29.54 -26.42
CA MET A 597 -13.03 30.64 -26.17
C MET A 597 -12.65 31.88 -26.99
N LYS A 598 -11.36 32.21 -26.98
CA LYS A 598 -10.81 33.31 -27.79
C LYS A 598 -11.02 33.11 -29.30
N LEU A 599 -10.75 31.88 -29.76
CA LEU A 599 -10.89 31.55 -31.19
C LEU A 599 -12.35 31.52 -31.64
N ALA A 600 -13.28 31.09 -30.77
CA ALA A 600 -14.69 30.96 -31.09
C ALA A 600 -15.46 32.32 -30.99
N GLY A 601 -15.12 33.17 -30.04
CA GLY A 601 -15.94 34.34 -29.77
C GLY A 601 -15.23 35.62 -29.31
N ALA A 602 -13.89 35.65 -29.37
CA ALA A 602 -13.04 36.77 -28.92
C ALA A 602 -13.12 37.14 -27.43
N TRP A 603 -13.94 36.47 -26.62
CA TRP A 603 -14.05 36.67 -25.18
C TRP A 603 -13.14 35.63 -24.44
N PRO A 604 -12.55 35.92 -23.29
CA PRO A 604 -12.55 37.17 -22.53
C PRO A 604 -11.60 38.23 -23.12
N PRO A 605 -11.84 39.55 -22.89
CA PRO A 605 -10.90 40.60 -23.25
C PRO A 605 -9.59 40.45 -22.47
N LEU A 606 -8.52 41.10 -22.91
CA LEU A 606 -7.15 40.82 -22.40
C LEU A 606 -7.01 41.10 -20.90
N ASN A 607 -7.69 42.09 -20.38
CA ASN A 607 -7.71 42.48 -18.96
C ASN A 607 -8.41 41.45 -18.07
N GLN A 608 -9.33 40.63 -18.61
CA GLN A 608 -10.11 39.63 -17.86
C GLN A 608 -9.50 38.23 -17.97
N VAL A 609 -8.56 37.96 -18.90
CA VAL A 609 -7.98 36.63 -19.16
C VAL A 609 -7.46 35.98 -17.90
N LEU A 610 -6.73 36.70 -17.04
CA LEU A 610 -6.17 36.16 -15.82
C LEU A 610 -7.24 35.72 -14.83
N ALA A 611 -8.28 36.51 -14.63
CA ALA A 611 -9.37 36.21 -13.71
C ALA A 611 -10.16 34.98 -14.20
N VAL A 612 -10.46 34.88 -15.49
CA VAL A 612 -11.09 33.73 -16.13
C VAL A 612 -10.19 32.50 -15.97
N TYR A 613 -8.89 32.63 -16.23
CA TYR A 613 -7.93 31.53 -16.07
C TYR A 613 -7.92 30.94 -14.66
N VAL A 614 -7.90 31.83 -13.64
CA VAL A 614 -7.95 31.40 -12.24
C VAL A 614 -9.28 30.69 -11.94
N THR A 615 -10.40 31.25 -12.37
CA THR A 615 -11.74 30.69 -12.16
C THR A 615 -11.85 29.29 -12.79
N LEU A 616 -11.45 29.14 -14.06
CA LEU A 616 -11.48 27.82 -14.74
C LEU A 616 -10.55 26.82 -14.08
N THR A 617 -9.35 27.24 -13.67
CA THR A 617 -8.41 26.39 -12.95
C THR A 617 -8.99 25.91 -11.62
N LEU A 618 -9.57 26.80 -10.82
CA LEU A 618 -10.19 26.43 -9.54
C LEU A 618 -11.39 25.49 -9.76
N THR A 619 -12.20 25.73 -10.78
CA THR A 619 -13.34 24.87 -11.13
C THR A 619 -12.91 23.46 -11.55
N LEU A 620 -11.90 23.37 -12.43
CA LEU A 620 -11.29 22.10 -12.82
C LEU A 620 -10.71 21.36 -11.61
N MET A 621 -9.97 22.06 -10.74
CA MET A 621 -9.41 21.50 -9.51
C MET A 621 -10.50 21.01 -8.56
N ALA A 622 -11.59 21.74 -8.37
CA ALA A 622 -12.70 21.32 -7.53
C ALA A 622 -13.41 20.08 -8.11
N GLY A 623 -13.57 20.02 -9.43
CA GLY A 623 -14.03 18.83 -10.13
C GLY A 623 -13.10 17.63 -9.91
N MET A 624 -11.77 17.84 -9.99
CA MET A 624 -10.76 16.80 -9.73
C MET A 624 -10.78 16.34 -8.27
N MET A 625 -10.95 17.23 -7.29
CA MET A 625 -11.08 16.83 -5.88
C MET A 625 -12.34 16.00 -5.65
N THR A 626 -13.45 16.38 -6.29
CA THR A 626 -14.69 15.59 -6.26
C THR A 626 -14.50 14.21 -6.90
N GLY A 627 -13.80 14.14 -8.04
CA GLY A 627 -13.44 12.88 -8.68
C GLY A 627 -12.54 11.97 -7.80
N LEU A 628 -11.55 12.55 -7.11
CA LEU A 628 -10.72 11.81 -6.14
C LEU A 628 -11.56 11.30 -4.96
N PHE A 629 -12.53 12.07 -4.47
CA PHE A 629 -13.46 11.62 -3.43
C PHE A 629 -14.31 10.45 -3.92
N ILE A 630 -14.90 10.55 -5.10
CA ILE A 630 -15.63 9.45 -5.76
C ILE A 630 -14.73 8.21 -5.86
N SER A 631 -13.50 8.38 -6.32
CA SER A 631 -12.52 7.30 -6.42
C SER A 631 -12.20 6.64 -5.07
N ALA A 632 -12.10 7.44 -4.01
CA ALA A 632 -11.83 6.94 -2.66
C ALA A 632 -13.01 6.14 -2.08
N VAL A 633 -14.26 6.53 -2.39
CA VAL A 633 -15.48 5.85 -1.90
C VAL A 633 -15.82 4.63 -2.73
N SER A 634 -15.56 4.65 -4.03
CA SER A 634 -15.93 3.59 -4.97
C SER A 634 -15.41 2.22 -4.56
N PRO A 635 -16.24 1.16 -4.65
CA PRO A 635 -15.80 -0.21 -4.38
C PRO A 635 -14.95 -0.80 -5.54
N ASN A 636 -15.19 -0.36 -6.77
CA ASN A 636 -14.44 -0.78 -7.96
C ASN A 636 -14.43 0.34 -9.03
N PRO A 637 -13.51 0.29 -10.02
CA PRO A 637 -13.38 1.33 -11.04
C PRO A 637 -14.61 1.53 -11.93
N ASN A 638 -15.51 0.56 -12.04
CA ASN A 638 -16.69 0.61 -12.91
C ASN A 638 -17.85 1.41 -12.28
N VAL A 639 -17.87 1.54 -10.95
CA VAL A 639 -18.91 2.30 -10.23
C VAL A 639 -18.58 3.81 -10.22
N SER A 640 -17.31 4.19 -10.33
CA SER A 640 -16.89 5.59 -10.26
C SER A 640 -17.59 6.51 -11.27
N PRO A 641 -17.77 6.14 -12.57
CA PRO A 641 -18.48 6.98 -13.52
C PRO A 641 -19.95 7.21 -13.16
N LEU A 642 -20.62 6.18 -12.63
CA LEU A 642 -22.02 6.29 -12.21
C LEU A 642 -22.19 7.27 -11.03
N LEU A 643 -21.26 7.24 -10.07
CA LEU A 643 -21.25 8.19 -8.97
C LEU A 643 -20.96 9.62 -9.44
N LEU A 644 -20.09 9.79 -10.43
CA LEU A 644 -19.84 11.11 -11.01
C LEU A 644 -21.09 11.66 -11.67
N LEU A 645 -21.80 10.86 -12.48
CA LEU A 645 -23.07 11.25 -13.10
C LEU A 645 -24.11 11.65 -12.05
N LEU A 646 -24.21 10.91 -10.94
CA LEU A 646 -25.13 11.26 -9.84
C LEU A 646 -24.80 12.61 -9.21
N ILE A 647 -23.51 12.95 -9.03
CA ILE A 647 -23.08 14.25 -8.50
C ILE A 647 -23.25 15.36 -9.52
N MET A 648 -23.21 15.06 -10.84
CA MET A 648 -23.45 16.07 -11.89
C MET A 648 -24.89 16.61 -11.87
N VAL A 649 -25.88 15.81 -11.48
CA VAL A 649 -27.29 16.24 -11.44
C VAL A 649 -27.50 17.51 -10.61
N PRO A 650 -27.10 17.57 -9.32
CA PRO A 650 -27.21 18.81 -8.56
C PRO A 650 -26.33 19.95 -9.10
N GLN A 651 -25.17 19.65 -9.68
CA GLN A 651 -24.31 20.66 -10.31
C GLN A 651 -24.99 21.36 -11.50
N ILE A 652 -25.81 20.65 -12.26
CA ILE A 652 -26.56 21.21 -13.40
C ILE A 652 -27.82 21.93 -12.92
N ILE A 653 -28.61 21.31 -12.04
CA ILE A 653 -29.91 21.87 -11.62
C ILE A 653 -29.73 23.13 -10.75
N PHE A 654 -28.84 23.06 -9.75
CA PHE A 654 -28.63 24.10 -8.75
C PHE A 654 -27.39 24.95 -9.02
N GLY A 655 -26.76 24.79 -10.18
CA GLY A 655 -25.52 25.46 -10.56
C GLY A 655 -25.64 26.94 -10.95
N GLY A 656 -26.83 27.52 -10.85
CA GLY A 656 -27.04 28.97 -10.99
C GLY A 656 -27.68 29.42 -12.29
N VAL A 657 -27.86 28.55 -13.32
CA VAL A 657 -28.58 28.95 -14.55
C VAL A 657 -30.07 29.18 -14.29
N MET A 658 -30.65 28.40 -13.36
CA MET A 658 -32.00 28.67 -12.86
C MET A 658 -31.94 29.68 -11.70
N PRO A 659 -32.73 30.77 -11.74
CA PRO A 659 -32.74 31.76 -10.66
C PRO A 659 -33.05 31.13 -9.29
N VAL A 660 -32.31 31.55 -8.29
CA VAL A 660 -32.42 31.04 -6.90
C VAL A 660 -33.83 31.22 -6.31
N LYS A 661 -34.56 32.25 -6.75
CA LYS A 661 -35.95 32.53 -6.31
C LYS A 661 -36.93 31.39 -6.60
N TYR A 662 -36.67 30.52 -7.57
CA TYR A 662 -37.53 29.37 -7.90
C TYR A 662 -37.31 28.18 -7.01
N PHE A 663 -36.26 28.16 -6.17
CA PHE A 663 -35.95 27.06 -5.28
C PHE A 663 -36.43 27.34 -3.86
N GLY A 664 -37.05 26.37 -3.22
CA GLY A 664 -37.30 26.39 -1.77
C GLY A 664 -35.98 26.35 -0.96
N SER A 665 -36.07 26.56 0.34
CA SER A 665 -34.90 26.63 1.24
C SER A 665 -33.90 25.46 1.09
N THR A 666 -34.41 24.26 0.86
CA THR A 666 -33.57 23.05 0.62
C THR A 666 -32.79 23.14 -0.69
N GLY A 667 -33.45 23.61 -1.76
CA GLY A 667 -32.80 23.78 -3.06
C GLY A 667 -31.73 24.86 -3.03
N GLN A 668 -31.99 25.97 -2.33
CA GLN A 668 -31.01 27.04 -2.10
C GLN A 668 -29.79 26.50 -1.34
N ALA A 669 -29.98 25.73 -0.26
CA ALA A 669 -28.89 25.11 0.50
C ALA A 669 -28.04 24.17 -0.37
N ILE A 670 -28.67 23.37 -1.22
CA ILE A 670 -27.96 22.51 -2.20
C ILE A 670 -27.16 23.36 -3.19
N GLY A 671 -27.74 24.44 -3.69
CA GLY A 671 -27.07 25.38 -4.61
C GLY A 671 -25.78 25.96 -4.01
N TYR A 672 -25.78 26.36 -2.74
CA TYR A 672 -24.56 26.82 -2.06
C TYR A 672 -23.48 25.75 -1.92
N ALA A 673 -23.84 24.47 -1.95
CA ALA A 673 -22.89 23.35 -1.92
C ALA A 673 -22.36 22.97 -3.31
N THR A 674 -22.94 23.52 -4.41
CA THR A 674 -22.48 23.20 -5.77
C THR A 674 -21.30 24.07 -6.20
N THR A 675 -20.28 23.43 -6.79
CA THR A 675 -19.11 24.13 -7.32
C THR A 675 -19.45 25.00 -8.53
N THR A 676 -20.34 24.49 -9.38
CA THR A 676 -20.73 25.15 -10.64
C THR A 676 -21.41 26.48 -10.42
N LYS A 677 -22.18 26.65 -9.34
CA LYS A 677 -22.77 27.95 -8.94
C LYS A 677 -21.69 29.00 -8.77
N TRP A 678 -20.72 28.74 -7.91
CA TRP A 678 -19.68 29.72 -7.58
C TRP A 678 -18.74 30.00 -8.75
N ALA A 679 -18.47 29.00 -9.59
CA ALA A 679 -17.72 29.18 -10.83
C ALA A 679 -18.49 30.04 -11.84
N PHE A 680 -19.77 29.77 -12.04
CA PHE A 680 -20.66 30.52 -12.92
C PHE A 680 -20.79 31.98 -12.47
N GLU A 681 -21.11 32.22 -11.21
CA GLU A 681 -21.22 33.58 -10.65
C GLU A 681 -19.89 34.35 -10.76
N SER A 682 -18.75 33.69 -10.54
CA SER A 682 -17.42 34.28 -10.81
C SER A 682 -17.28 34.75 -12.27
N MET A 683 -17.68 33.87 -13.21
CA MET A 683 -17.54 34.14 -14.63
C MET A 683 -18.45 35.32 -15.07
N VAL A 684 -19.68 35.37 -14.55
CA VAL A 684 -20.60 36.48 -14.82
C VAL A 684 -20.08 37.82 -14.25
N THR A 685 -19.58 37.78 -13.01
CA THR A 685 -18.97 38.99 -12.39
C THR A 685 -17.76 39.48 -13.21
N ILE A 686 -16.89 38.55 -13.68
CA ILE A 686 -15.73 38.93 -14.51
C ILE A 686 -16.16 39.48 -15.87
N SER A 687 -17.27 39.03 -16.43
CA SER A 687 -17.75 39.55 -17.72
C SER A 687 -18.21 41.01 -17.71
N GLY A 688 -18.39 41.60 -16.51
CA GLY A 688 -18.86 42.95 -16.34
C GLY A 688 -20.38 43.12 -16.38
N MET A 689 -21.15 42.05 -16.69
CA MET A 689 -22.62 42.14 -16.70
C MET A 689 -23.18 42.52 -15.33
N GLY A 690 -22.46 42.22 -14.25
CA GLY A 690 -22.86 42.62 -12.89
C GLY A 690 -22.83 44.14 -12.61
N GLU A 691 -21.94 44.86 -13.25
CA GLU A 691 -21.82 46.31 -13.03
C GLU A 691 -23.08 47.08 -13.45
N CYS A 692 -23.78 46.59 -14.46
CA CYS A 692 -25.03 47.18 -14.94
C CYS A 692 -26.28 46.74 -14.15
N VAL A 693 -26.18 45.61 -13.41
CA VAL A 693 -27.36 44.98 -12.79
C VAL A 693 -27.37 45.14 -11.26
N ALA A 694 -26.22 45.26 -10.61
CA ALA A 694 -26.09 45.00 -9.17
C ALA A 694 -25.98 46.24 -8.28
N ASP A 695 -25.75 47.43 -8.83
CA ASP A 695 -25.57 48.65 -8.03
C ASP A 695 -26.59 49.74 -8.42
N ASP A 696 -27.57 49.98 -7.54
CA ASP A 696 -28.62 50.97 -7.76
C ASP A 696 -28.05 52.38 -8.08
N ILE A 697 -26.92 52.75 -7.49
CA ILE A 697 -26.29 54.07 -7.74
C ILE A 697 -25.57 54.09 -9.10
N CYS A 698 -24.80 53.05 -9.42
CA CYS A 698 -24.17 52.86 -10.73
C CYS A 698 -25.21 52.73 -11.85
N ARG A 699 -26.32 52.04 -11.57
CA ARG A 699 -27.46 51.86 -12.47
C ARG A 699 -28.15 53.19 -12.77
N GLN A 700 -28.41 54.03 -11.74
CA GLN A 700 -29.05 55.33 -11.92
C GLN A 700 -28.17 56.34 -12.63
N GLU A 701 -26.85 56.35 -12.40
CA GLU A 701 -25.95 57.32 -13.02
C GLU A 701 -25.41 56.86 -14.38
N LYS A 702 -25.09 55.57 -14.56
CA LYS A 702 -24.43 55.07 -15.78
C LYS A 702 -25.36 54.36 -16.76
N CYS A 703 -26.40 53.70 -16.28
CA CYS A 703 -27.25 52.79 -17.07
C CYS A 703 -28.73 53.23 -17.04
N SER A 704 -29.05 54.52 -16.94
CA SER A 704 -30.40 55.08 -17.02
C SER A 704 -30.54 56.08 -18.16
N GLY A 705 -31.70 56.12 -18.74
CA GLY A 705 -32.02 57.00 -19.88
C GLY A 705 -31.07 56.72 -21.08
N LEU A 706 -30.69 57.75 -21.80
CA LEU A 706 -29.79 57.66 -22.97
C LEU A 706 -28.43 57.05 -22.63
N ASN A 707 -27.97 57.15 -21.39
CA ASN A 707 -26.71 56.59 -20.97
C ASN A 707 -26.71 55.03 -21.03
N VAL A 708 -27.86 54.36 -20.88
CA VAL A 708 -27.96 52.90 -20.97
C VAL A 708 -27.51 52.39 -22.34
N LEU A 709 -27.70 53.17 -23.40
CA LEU A 709 -27.30 52.76 -24.74
C LEU A 709 -25.82 52.99 -25.06
N TYR A 710 -25.17 53.98 -24.43
CA TYR A 710 -23.83 54.41 -24.83
C TYR A 710 -22.74 54.18 -23.79
N VAL A 711 -23.09 54.04 -22.54
CA VAL A 711 -22.14 53.92 -21.43
C VAL A 711 -22.16 52.51 -20.80
N CYS A 712 -23.27 51.79 -20.92
CA CYS A 712 -23.39 50.44 -20.35
C CYS A 712 -22.91 49.38 -21.35
N ASP A 713 -21.91 48.60 -20.98
CA ASP A 713 -21.38 47.48 -21.78
C ASP A 713 -22.16 46.16 -21.54
N PHE A 714 -23.48 46.29 -21.36
CA PHE A 714 -24.32 45.09 -21.16
C PHE A 714 -24.66 44.45 -22.54
N PRO A 715 -24.56 43.11 -22.66
CA PRO A 715 -24.76 42.42 -23.94
C PRO A 715 -26.14 42.71 -24.58
N GLY A 716 -26.14 43.25 -25.81
CA GLY A 716 -27.34 43.52 -26.58
C GLY A 716 -28.15 44.72 -26.03
N VAL A 717 -27.52 45.59 -25.26
CA VAL A 717 -28.18 46.82 -24.76
C VAL A 717 -28.38 47.84 -25.87
N ARG A 718 -27.47 47.89 -26.84
CA ARG A 718 -27.56 48.77 -27.99
C ARG A 718 -28.44 48.19 -29.10
N PRO A 719 -29.27 49.00 -29.76
CA PRO A 719 -30.05 48.54 -30.89
C PRO A 719 -29.14 48.24 -32.09
N GLU A 720 -29.54 47.28 -32.96
CA GLU A 720 -28.78 46.91 -34.17
C GLU A 720 -28.55 48.08 -35.14
N ASN A 721 -29.48 49.07 -35.17
CA ASN A 721 -29.37 50.28 -35.94
C ASN A 721 -29.43 51.52 -35.03
N GLU A 722 -28.60 52.52 -35.29
CA GLU A 722 -28.68 53.75 -34.55
C GLU A 722 -30.08 54.38 -34.71
N PRO A 723 -30.73 54.87 -33.59
CA PRO A 723 -32.04 55.48 -33.63
C PRO A 723 -32.00 56.72 -34.49
N GLN A 724 -32.91 56.82 -35.45
CA GLN A 724 -32.96 57.95 -36.41
C GLN A 724 -33.81 59.12 -35.91
N ASN A 725 -34.61 58.89 -34.86
CA ASN A 725 -35.47 59.88 -34.26
C ASN A 725 -35.60 59.72 -32.74
N GLU A 726 -36.16 60.74 -32.07
CA GLU A 726 -36.28 60.71 -30.59
C GLU A 726 -37.22 59.63 -30.08
N GLN A 727 -38.18 59.21 -30.86
CA GLN A 727 -39.13 58.16 -30.51
C GLN A 727 -38.49 56.75 -30.55
N GLU A 728 -37.70 56.51 -31.57
CA GLU A 728 -36.89 55.27 -31.68
C GLU A 728 -35.84 55.18 -30.59
N ALA A 729 -35.24 56.33 -30.22
CA ALA A 729 -34.29 56.40 -29.12
C ALA A 729 -34.95 56.07 -27.76
N GLN A 730 -36.17 56.56 -27.51
CA GLN A 730 -36.93 56.30 -26.30
C GLN A 730 -37.37 54.81 -26.25
N GLU A 731 -37.76 54.17 -27.35
CA GLU A 731 -38.13 52.80 -27.44
C GLU A 731 -36.88 51.87 -27.20
N ALA A 732 -35.73 52.26 -27.76
CA ALA A 732 -34.47 51.53 -27.53
C ALA A 732 -34.03 51.59 -26.06
N VAL A 733 -34.15 52.76 -25.42
CA VAL A 733 -33.87 52.91 -23.99
C VAL A 733 -34.79 52.00 -23.15
N LEU A 734 -36.08 52.02 -23.42
CA LEU A 734 -37.05 51.20 -22.69
C LEU A 734 -36.76 49.70 -22.85
N GLN A 735 -36.39 49.28 -24.06
CA GLN A 735 -35.99 47.87 -24.30
C GLN A 735 -34.72 47.48 -23.56
N ALA A 736 -33.71 48.36 -23.50
CA ALA A 736 -32.47 48.15 -22.78
C ALA A 736 -32.71 48.06 -21.26
N GLU A 737 -33.48 49.00 -20.71
CA GLU A 737 -33.84 48.99 -19.28
C GLU A 737 -34.62 47.72 -18.90
N ASN A 738 -35.61 47.30 -19.71
CA ASN A 738 -36.35 46.04 -19.49
C ASN A 738 -35.43 44.81 -19.52
N LYS A 739 -34.42 44.77 -20.40
CA LYS A 739 -33.45 43.66 -20.43
C LYS A 739 -32.63 43.59 -19.16
N ILE A 740 -32.13 44.74 -18.69
CA ILE A 740 -31.33 44.85 -17.46
C ILE A 740 -32.18 44.47 -16.24
N GLU A 741 -33.42 45.00 -16.16
CA GLU A 741 -34.35 44.74 -15.05
C GLU A 741 -34.71 43.24 -14.96
N ASN A 742 -34.97 42.60 -16.10
CA ASN A 742 -35.23 41.17 -16.13
C ASN A 742 -34.04 40.34 -15.61
N MET A 743 -32.81 40.74 -15.92
CA MET A 743 -31.59 40.07 -15.42
C MET A 743 -31.40 40.33 -13.93
N ASP A 744 -31.68 41.57 -13.43
CA ASP A 744 -31.63 41.90 -12.02
C ASP A 744 -32.64 41.07 -11.20
N GLU A 745 -33.89 41.02 -11.62
CA GLU A 745 -34.93 40.22 -10.98
C GLU A 745 -34.57 38.76 -10.85
N ASN A 746 -33.84 38.22 -11.81
CA ASN A 746 -33.49 36.80 -11.87
C ASN A 746 -32.17 36.46 -11.17
N TRP A 747 -31.14 37.30 -11.31
CA TRP A 747 -29.78 37.00 -10.86
C TRP A 747 -29.06 38.13 -10.12
N GLY A 748 -29.70 39.31 -9.90
CA GLY A 748 -29.05 40.50 -9.38
C GLY A 748 -28.25 40.34 -8.11
N GLN A 749 -28.77 39.54 -7.16
CA GLN A 749 -28.02 39.22 -5.92
C GLN A 749 -26.76 38.36 -6.18
N ALA A 750 -26.76 37.52 -7.22
CA ALA A 750 -25.64 36.65 -7.57
C ALA A 750 -24.48 37.42 -8.21
N PHE A 751 -24.78 38.56 -8.88
CA PHE A 751 -23.83 39.36 -9.64
C PHE A 751 -23.11 40.43 -8.81
N ASN A 752 -23.54 40.64 -7.56
CA ASN A 752 -23.00 41.64 -6.66
C ASN A 752 -21.86 41.18 -5.75
N ILE A 753 -21.38 39.96 -5.90
CA ILE A 753 -20.37 39.42 -5.02
C ILE A 753 -18.97 39.56 -5.62
N ASN A 754 -17.99 39.99 -4.79
CA ASN A 754 -16.60 40.08 -5.19
C ASN A 754 -16.05 38.73 -5.67
N VAL A 755 -15.38 38.70 -6.83
CA VAL A 755 -14.75 37.49 -7.42
C VAL A 755 -13.85 36.77 -6.44
N PHE A 756 -13.13 37.49 -5.58
CA PHE A 756 -12.27 36.89 -4.55
C PHE A 756 -13.08 36.10 -3.51
N ALA A 757 -14.31 36.50 -3.19
CA ALA A 757 -15.18 35.77 -2.30
C ALA A 757 -15.60 34.41 -2.94
N HIS A 758 -15.97 34.44 -4.22
CA HIS A 758 -16.28 33.22 -4.97
C HIS A 758 -15.08 32.23 -5.02
N TRP A 759 -13.88 32.75 -5.29
CA TRP A 759 -12.65 31.91 -5.26
C TRP A 759 -12.37 31.36 -3.86
N GLY A 760 -12.64 32.14 -2.80
CA GLY A 760 -12.56 31.69 -1.42
C GLY A 760 -13.47 30.49 -1.15
N VAL A 761 -14.72 30.54 -1.65
CA VAL A 761 -15.64 29.38 -1.52
C VAL A 761 -15.20 28.18 -2.34
N LEU A 762 -14.71 28.38 -3.56
CA LEU A 762 -14.15 27.28 -4.37
C LEU A 762 -12.98 26.59 -3.66
N LEU A 763 -12.07 27.37 -3.07
CA LEU A 763 -10.97 26.84 -2.25
C LEU A 763 -11.47 26.09 -1.00
N PHE A 764 -12.51 26.60 -0.34
CA PHE A 764 -13.14 25.95 0.79
C PHE A 764 -13.78 24.59 0.41
N ILE A 765 -14.50 24.54 -0.72
CA ILE A 765 -15.06 23.30 -1.27
C ILE A 765 -13.92 22.29 -1.57
N MET A 766 -12.84 22.75 -2.19
CA MET A 766 -11.67 21.89 -2.46
C MET A 766 -11.06 21.34 -1.17
N ALA A 767 -10.88 22.17 -0.15
CA ALA A 767 -10.35 21.73 1.15
C ALA A 767 -11.28 20.72 1.84
N THR A 768 -12.59 20.93 1.76
CA THR A 768 -13.61 20.02 2.28
C THR A 768 -13.55 18.67 1.56
N MET A 769 -13.49 18.66 0.23
CA MET A 769 -13.37 17.42 -0.57
C MET A 769 -12.06 16.70 -0.25
N LEU A 770 -10.95 17.40 -0.09
CA LEU A 770 -9.68 16.82 0.35
C LEU A 770 -9.82 16.14 1.72
N GLY A 771 -10.47 16.80 2.66
CA GLY A 771 -10.78 16.22 3.99
C GLY A 771 -11.62 14.96 3.89
N LEU A 772 -12.65 14.94 3.03
CA LEU A 772 -13.50 13.78 2.78
C LEU A 772 -12.73 12.62 2.13
N VAL A 773 -11.80 12.88 1.21
CA VAL A 773 -10.90 11.85 0.64
C VAL A 773 -10.08 11.20 1.75
N ILE A 774 -9.43 12.01 2.60
CA ILE A 774 -8.60 11.51 3.71
C ILE A 774 -9.45 10.71 4.71
N ALA A 775 -10.63 11.20 5.07
CA ALA A 775 -11.55 10.52 5.98
C ALA A 775 -12.02 9.18 5.40
N SER A 776 -12.37 9.14 4.11
CA SER A 776 -12.81 7.92 3.41
C SER A 776 -11.71 6.86 3.38
N LEU A 777 -10.47 7.24 3.11
CA LEU A 777 -9.33 6.33 3.14
C LEU A 777 -9.06 5.83 4.57
N LYS A 778 -9.13 6.71 5.57
CA LYS A 778 -8.97 6.32 6.99
C LYS A 778 -10.06 5.35 7.47
N LEU A 779 -11.28 5.48 6.99
CA LEU A 779 -12.37 4.54 7.27
C LEU A 779 -12.16 3.19 6.56
N LYS A 780 -11.63 3.19 5.34
CA LYS A 780 -11.27 1.96 4.62
C LYS A 780 -10.11 1.20 5.29
N ASP A 781 -9.14 1.91 5.88
CA ASP A 781 -8.02 1.31 6.62
C ASP A 781 -8.48 0.58 7.91
N ARG A 782 -9.66 0.94 8.46
CA ARG A 782 -10.23 0.31 9.66
C ARG A 782 -11.06 -0.95 9.36
N ARG A 783 -11.44 -1.16 8.10
CA ARG A 783 -12.22 -2.33 7.63
C ARG A 783 -11.32 -3.38 7.03
#